data_9f5436ed9a7a080fbb30dc7deabc9f75
#
_entry.id   9f5436ed9a7a080fbb30dc7deabc9f75
#
_cell.length_a   1.000
_cell.length_b   1.000
_cell.length_c   1.000
_cell.angle_alpha   90.00
_cell.angle_beta   90.00
_cell.angle_gamma   90.00
#
_symmetry.space_group_name_H-M   'P 1'
#
loop_
_entity.id
_entity.type
_entity.pdbx_description
1 polymer ?
#
loop_
_entity_poly.entity_id
_entity_poly.type
_entity_poly.pdbx_seq_one_letter_code
_entity_poly.pdbx_strand_id
1 'polypeptide(L)'
;MHHNKWIITTKQLLTTMKKTFIVALLLTILPALKMQAAVDPNFYIFLCFGQSNMEGNARPEAVDLESPGSRFLLMPAVDFPDKGRKKGEWCEASAPLCRPNTGLTPADWFGRTLVASLPNNIKIGVIHVAIGGIDIKGFLPDSIKDYAEKKAPGWMKGMLAAYDNNPYKRLVELAKKAQKDGVIKGILMHQGETNTGDPKWAGMVKQVYDNLCSDLQLKPEEVNLYVGNIVQAGGKGVCIGCKKQIDELPQTIHTCQVISSDDCSNGPDRLHFDAAGYRELGCRYGEAVARHLGFEPKCPANLPVAKKIEIPADAVTVENAIPGNEFPKIDKQRRAYFRIQAPQAKKVVVDICSKKYDMEPDGKGGFMAVTDPLPVGFHYYFMNIDGVNFIDPASETYFGCNREAGGLEVPEGPEGDYYRPQQGIAHGQVRSIYYHSPNSKFGEWRHALVYTPAEYEKGKKKYPVLYLQHGMGEGETSWMLQGKMQHIMDNAIAKGEAVPMIVVMESGDIKQPFGGGNNRQGMSDYGASFYPVLLNDLIPYIDANFRTKADRENRAMAGLSWGGHQTFDIVLNNMDKFAWMGTFSGAIFGLDVKTAYNGVFANAEEFNKKMHYFYMNWGTEDFIKSQPIVDGLRQLGIKVDASVSEGTGHEFLTWRRGLHEFIPHLFK
;
A
#
# COMPACT_ATOMS: atom_id res chain seq x y z
N MET A 1 79.44 15.85 60.88
CA MET A 1 78.00 15.97 60.93
C MET A 1 77.44 15.52 59.59
N HIS A 2 76.46 14.59 59.61
CA HIS A 2 75.70 14.04 58.45
C HIS A 2 76.46 13.20 57.42
N HIS A 3 76.69 11.93 57.79
CA HIS A 3 76.70 10.85 56.82
C HIS A 3 76.40 9.51 57.56
N ASN A 4 75.19 9.13 57.79
CA ASN A 4 74.74 7.76 58.15
C ASN A 4 73.20 7.69 58.26
N LYS A 5 72.49 7.65 57.12
CA LYS A 5 71.02 7.40 57.12
C LYS A 5 70.47 6.78 55.82
N TRP A 6 71.27 6.06 55.02
CA TRP A 6 70.79 5.56 53.75
C TRP A 6 70.99 4.02 53.49
N ILE A 7 71.36 3.22 54.47
CA ILE A 7 71.70 1.80 54.23
C ILE A 7 70.65 0.84 54.82
N ILE A 8 69.66 1.29 55.58
CA ILE A 8 68.68 0.37 56.22
C ILE A 8 67.39 0.21 55.38
N THR A 9 67.13 1.04 54.38
CA THR A 9 65.88 1.06 53.59
C THR A 9 65.86 0.08 52.42
N THR A 10 67.01 -0.33 51.88
CA THR A 10 67.05 -1.19 50.70
C THR A 10 66.82 -2.71 51.00
N LYS A 11 67.17 -3.18 52.16
CA LYS A 11 66.94 -4.60 52.54
C LYS A 11 65.50 -4.88 52.93
N GLN A 12 64.77 -3.91 53.50
CA GLN A 12 63.33 -4.07 53.81
C GLN A 12 62.46 -3.93 52.57
N LEU A 13 62.82 -3.06 51.61
CA LEU A 13 62.08 -2.96 50.35
C LEU A 13 62.20 -4.25 49.50
N LEU A 14 63.39 -4.89 49.45
CA LEU A 14 63.56 -6.14 48.66
C LEU A 14 62.81 -7.34 49.25
N THR A 15 62.60 -7.36 50.56
CA THR A 15 61.87 -8.46 51.24
C THR A 15 60.34 -8.25 51.08
N THR A 16 59.86 -7.02 51.05
CA THR A 16 58.45 -6.69 50.83
C THR A 16 58.08 -6.90 49.36
N MET A 17 58.94 -6.52 48.41
CA MET A 17 58.70 -6.76 46.97
C MET A 17 58.70 -8.26 46.63
N LYS A 18 59.51 -9.10 47.27
CA LYS A 18 59.50 -10.54 47.03
C LYS A 18 58.24 -11.21 47.59
N LYS A 19 57.67 -10.75 48.70
CA LYS A 19 56.37 -11.23 49.25
C LYS A 19 55.20 -10.77 48.42
N THR A 20 55.21 -9.56 47.86
CA THR A 20 54.14 -9.04 47.02
C THR A 20 54.14 -9.72 45.62
N PHE A 21 55.32 -10.04 45.07
CA PHE A 21 55.38 -10.80 43.80
C PHE A 21 54.95 -12.25 43.92
N ILE A 22 55.13 -12.92 45.06
CA ILE A 22 54.69 -14.27 45.29
C ILE A 22 53.16 -14.31 45.51
N VAL A 23 52.56 -13.32 46.15
CA VAL A 23 51.12 -13.22 46.31
C VAL A 23 50.46 -12.82 45.00
N ALA A 24 51.07 -11.96 44.17
CA ALA A 24 50.57 -11.62 42.83
C ALA A 24 50.67 -12.81 41.85
N LEU A 25 51.72 -13.65 41.95
CA LEU A 25 51.87 -14.81 41.08
C LEU A 25 50.96 -16.00 41.49
N LEU A 26 50.54 -16.09 42.75
CA LEU A 26 49.55 -17.05 43.22
C LEU A 26 48.12 -16.65 42.91
N LEU A 27 47.82 -15.35 42.64
CA LEU A 27 46.53 -14.87 42.19
C LEU A 27 46.33 -14.99 40.67
N THR A 28 47.41 -15.22 39.88
CA THR A 28 47.33 -15.40 38.42
C THR A 28 47.24 -16.87 37.97
N ILE A 29 47.28 -17.84 38.90
CA ILE A 29 47.15 -19.29 38.65
C ILE A 29 45.85 -19.84 39.28
N LEU A 30 44.83 -19.01 39.54
CA LEU A 30 43.48 -19.53 39.62
C LEU A 30 43.05 -19.78 38.17
N PRO A 31 42.76 -21.06 37.77
CA PRO A 31 42.06 -21.28 36.50
C PRO A 31 40.81 -20.40 36.58
N ALA A 32 40.56 -19.62 35.53
CA ALA A 32 39.28 -18.99 35.32
C ALA A 32 38.24 -20.15 35.25
N LEU A 33 37.81 -20.61 36.39
CA LEU A 33 36.53 -21.30 36.50
C LEU A 33 35.53 -20.35 35.86
N LYS A 34 35.19 -20.62 34.59
CA LYS A 34 33.97 -20.08 34.00
C LYS A 34 32.87 -20.45 35.00
N MET A 35 32.49 -19.53 35.87
CA MET A 35 31.28 -19.69 36.64
C MET A 35 30.20 -19.89 35.59
N GLN A 36 29.72 -21.11 35.42
CA GLN A 36 28.56 -21.40 34.64
C GLN A 36 27.44 -20.58 35.28
N ALA A 37 26.91 -19.63 34.53
CA ALA A 37 25.81 -18.82 35.02
C ALA A 37 24.73 -19.76 35.54
N ALA A 38 24.22 -19.50 36.73
CA ALA A 38 23.12 -20.29 37.28
C ALA A 38 21.93 -20.23 36.31
N VAL A 39 21.25 -21.36 36.11
CA VAL A 39 20.03 -21.44 35.30
C VAL A 39 19.03 -20.42 35.82
N ASP A 40 18.54 -19.55 34.91
CA ASP A 40 17.52 -18.53 35.26
C ASP A 40 16.16 -19.22 35.43
N PRO A 41 15.62 -19.32 36.66
CA PRO A 41 14.33 -19.98 36.90
C PRO A 41 13.14 -19.20 36.31
N ASN A 42 13.34 -17.94 35.90
CA ASN A 42 12.35 -17.09 35.26
C ASN A 42 12.49 -17.07 33.74
N PHE A 43 13.37 -17.85 33.16
CA PHE A 43 13.45 -18.03 31.72
C PHE A 43 12.75 -19.34 31.32
N TYR A 44 11.50 -19.22 30.87
CA TYR A 44 10.65 -20.35 30.48
C TYR A 44 10.87 -20.71 29.01
N ILE A 45 11.27 -21.95 28.74
CA ILE A 45 11.63 -22.44 27.42
C ILE A 45 10.56 -23.41 26.95
N PHE A 46 10.18 -23.31 25.68
CA PHE A 46 9.22 -24.19 25.03
C PHE A 46 9.83 -24.80 23.75
N LEU A 47 9.60 -26.08 23.56
CA LEU A 47 10.02 -26.82 22.37
C LEU A 47 8.85 -26.87 21.39
N CYS A 48 9.06 -26.47 20.14
CA CYS A 48 8.03 -26.47 19.11
C CYS A 48 8.46 -27.43 17.98
N PHE A 49 7.62 -28.42 17.66
CA PHE A 49 7.90 -29.35 16.56
C PHE A 49 6.62 -29.76 15.83
N GLY A 50 6.77 -30.24 14.59
CA GLY A 50 5.64 -30.68 13.80
C GLY A 50 5.85 -30.60 12.30
N GLN A 51 4.74 -30.42 11.57
CA GLN A 51 4.76 -30.31 10.12
C GLN A 51 4.38 -28.90 9.63
N SER A 52 3.81 -28.76 8.43
CA SER A 52 3.62 -27.45 7.77
C SER A 52 2.86 -26.42 8.61
N ASN A 53 1.84 -26.82 9.35
CA ASN A 53 1.10 -25.90 10.22
C ASN A 53 1.88 -25.52 11.51
N MET A 54 2.93 -26.24 11.90
CA MET A 54 3.89 -25.76 12.87
C MET A 54 5.03 -25.00 12.20
N GLU A 55 5.52 -25.45 11.05
CA GLU A 55 6.59 -24.81 10.28
C GLU A 55 6.27 -23.35 9.94
N GLY A 56 5.03 -23.08 9.60
CA GLY A 56 4.52 -21.78 9.20
C GLY A 56 4.38 -21.64 7.69
N ASN A 57 3.13 -21.55 7.23
CA ASN A 57 2.80 -21.54 5.81
C ASN A 57 2.13 -20.23 5.34
N ALA A 58 1.55 -19.45 6.25
CA ALA A 58 1.01 -18.14 5.91
C ALA A 58 2.11 -17.08 5.87
N ARG A 59 1.95 -16.12 4.96
CA ARG A 59 2.85 -14.97 4.87
C ARG A 59 2.67 -14.09 6.11
N PRO A 60 3.76 -13.76 6.84
CA PRO A 60 3.69 -12.83 7.96
C PRO A 60 3.25 -11.44 7.49
N GLU A 61 2.40 -10.78 8.27
CA GLU A 61 2.00 -9.40 8.09
C GLU A 61 2.86 -8.45 8.95
N ALA A 62 2.70 -7.13 8.80
CA ALA A 62 3.54 -6.14 9.48
C ALA A 62 3.61 -6.37 11.00
N VAL A 63 2.47 -6.66 11.62
CA VAL A 63 2.36 -6.93 13.07
C VAL A 63 3.15 -8.17 13.51
N ASP A 64 3.33 -9.16 12.64
CA ASP A 64 4.05 -10.40 12.92
C ASP A 64 5.56 -10.22 12.79
N LEU A 65 6.01 -9.26 11.99
CA LEU A 65 7.42 -8.97 11.74
C LEU A 65 8.06 -8.16 12.87
N GLU A 66 7.27 -7.47 13.68
CA GLU A 66 7.73 -6.74 14.84
C GLU A 66 8.02 -7.68 16.01
N SER A 67 9.17 -7.49 16.68
CA SER A 67 9.46 -8.21 17.92
C SER A 67 8.55 -7.70 19.04
N PRO A 68 7.95 -8.59 19.85
CA PRO A 68 7.24 -8.15 21.06
C PRO A 68 8.19 -7.71 22.19
N GLY A 69 9.49 -7.59 21.89
CA GLY A 69 10.53 -7.12 22.78
C GLY A 69 11.41 -8.23 23.36
N SER A 70 12.39 -7.81 24.15
CA SER A 70 13.47 -8.68 24.69
C SER A 70 13.03 -9.81 25.62
N ARG A 71 11.75 -9.86 25.95
CA ARG A 71 11.18 -10.95 26.76
C ARG A 71 10.75 -12.17 25.96
N PHE A 72 10.61 -12.06 24.63
CA PHE A 72 10.34 -13.18 23.75
C PHE A 72 11.55 -13.49 22.90
N LEU A 73 12.13 -14.66 23.10
CA LEU A 73 13.40 -15.07 22.51
C LEU A 73 13.23 -16.32 21.63
N LEU A 74 14.01 -16.37 20.55
CA LEU A 74 14.16 -17.53 19.69
C LEU A 74 15.59 -18.07 19.81
N MET A 75 15.76 -19.38 19.97
CA MET A 75 17.01 -20.04 19.65
C MET A 75 16.88 -20.71 18.28
N PRO A 76 17.42 -20.09 17.21
CA PRO A 76 17.28 -20.59 15.86
C PRO A 76 17.84 -22.01 15.69
N ALA A 77 17.12 -22.87 15.01
CA ALA A 77 17.55 -24.23 14.71
C ALA A 77 18.46 -24.32 13.47
N VAL A 78 18.50 -23.23 12.69
CA VAL A 78 19.37 -23.00 11.52
C VAL A 78 19.80 -21.53 11.49
N ASP A 79 20.79 -21.19 10.69
CA ASP A 79 21.17 -19.80 10.48
C ASP A 79 20.12 -19.04 9.65
N PHE A 80 19.92 -17.74 9.94
CA PHE A 80 19.11 -16.81 9.18
C PHE A 80 20.00 -15.63 8.72
N PRO A 81 20.74 -15.79 7.62
CA PRO A 81 21.72 -14.79 7.18
C PRO A 81 21.11 -13.38 7.03
N ASP A 82 19.93 -13.29 6.41
CA ASP A 82 19.26 -12.02 6.13
C ASP A 82 18.78 -11.28 7.39
N LYS A 83 18.70 -11.99 8.53
CA LYS A 83 18.30 -11.42 9.82
C LYS A 83 19.44 -11.43 10.85
N GLY A 84 20.63 -11.84 10.46
CA GLY A 84 21.78 -11.93 11.36
C GLY A 84 21.62 -12.93 12.51
N ARG A 85 20.66 -13.89 12.42
CA ARG A 85 20.40 -14.88 13.47
C ARG A 85 21.28 -16.12 13.25
N LYS A 86 21.94 -16.56 14.31
CA LYS A 86 22.84 -17.71 14.27
C LYS A 86 22.23 -18.93 14.99
N LYS A 87 22.41 -20.09 14.41
CA LYS A 87 21.99 -21.35 15.00
C LYS A 87 22.47 -21.51 16.44
N GLY A 88 21.53 -21.78 17.33
CA GLY A 88 21.80 -22.04 18.73
C GLY A 88 22.19 -20.82 19.58
N GLU A 89 22.05 -19.60 19.09
CA GLU A 89 22.22 -18.36 19.85
C GLU A 89 20.87 -17.68 20.09
N TRP A 90 20.61 -17.25 21.33
CA TRP A 90 19.36 -16.54 21.62
C TRP A 90 19.31 -15.19 20.93
N CYS A 91 18.17 -14.88 20.31
CA CYS A 91 17.88 -13.59 19.72
C CYS A 91 16.41 -13.23 19.98
N GLU A 92 16.04 -11.97 19.81
CA GLU A 92 14.63 -11.57 19.86
C GLU A 92 13.82 -12.29 18.79
N ALA A 93 12.65 -12.81 19.20
CA ALA A 93 11.78 -13.57 18.33
C ALA A 93 10.89 -12.63 17.48
N SER A 94 10.83 -12.88 16.19
CA SER A 94 9.86 -12.36 15.25
C SER A 94 9.77 -13.28 14.04
N ALA A 95 8.65 -13.31 13.36
CA ALA A 95 8.47 -14.20 12.21
C ALA A 95 9.52 -13.98 11.09
N PRO A 96 9.95 -15.01 10.37
CA PRO A 96 9.69 -16.42 10.60
C PRO A 96 10.53 -17.00 11.75
N LEU A 97 10.01 -18.03 12.44
CA LEU A 97 10.71 -18.66 13.58
C LEU A 97 11.40 -19.99 13.21
N CYS A 98 10.94 -20.69 12.18
CA CYS A 98 11.38 -22.04 11.86
C CYS A 98 12.65 -22.06 10.98
N ARG A 99 12.58 -21.54 9.77
CA ARG A 99 13.67 -21.40 8.79
C ARG A 99 13.50 -20.11 7.98
N PRO A 100 14.54 -19.60 7.30
CA PRO A 100 14.49 -18.31 6.58
C PRO A 100 13.30 -18.15 5.61
N ASN A 101 12.92 -19.20 4.90
CA ASN A 101 11.89 -19.19 3.86
C ASN A 101 10.55 -19.77 4.34
N THR A 102 10.27 -19.78 5.65
CA THR A 102 8.99 -20.21 6.21
C THR A 102 8.11 -19.01 6.52
N GLY A 103 6.84 -19.27 6.80
CA GLY A 103 5.85 -18.24 7.09
C GLY A 103 5.59 -18.02 8.58
N LEU A 104 4.41 -17.47 8.87
CA LEU A 104 3.89 -17.32 10.21
C LEU A 104 3.52 -18.67 10.81
N THR A 105 3.85 -18.89 12.06
CA THR A 105 3.63 -20.11 12.85
C THR A 105 2.82 -19.79 14.11
N PRO A 106 2.04 -20.72 14.65
CA PRO A 106 1.34 -20.48 15.91
C PRO A 106 2.30 -20.21 17.09
N ALA A 107 3.56 -20.66 17.02
CA ALA A 107 4.55 -20.39 18.05
C ALA A 107 4.90 -18.90 18.20
N ASP A 108 4.69 -18.09 17.19
CA ASP A 108 4.91 -16.62 17.27
C ASP A 108 3.89 -15.97 18.23
N TRP A 109 2.59 -16.14 17.97
CA TRP A 109 1.55 -15.57 18.82
C TRP A 109 1.37 -16.29 20.15
N PHE A 110 1.78 -17.53 20.25
CA PHE A 110 1.99 -18.20 21.53
C PHE A 110 2.93 -17.41 22.43
N GLY A 111 4.12 -17.07 21.93
CA GLY A 111 5.11 -16.33 22.69
C GLY A 111 4.63 -14.91 23.05
N ARG A 112 3.97 -14.21 22.11
CA ARG A 112 3.36 -12.89 22.38
C ARG A 112 2.30 -12.93 23.47
N THR A 113 1.46 -13.97 23.45
CA THR A 113 0.41 -14.18 24.46
C THR A 113 1.02 -14.43 25.83
N LEU A 114 2.07 -15.24 25.93
CA LEU A 114 2.75 -15.46 27.20
C LEU A 114 3.44 -14.20 27.73
N VAL A 115 4.10 -13.43 26.87
CA VAL A 115 4.70 -12.13 27.26
C VAL A 115 3.65 -11.18 27.80
N ALA A 116 2.44 -11.17 27.24
CA ALA A 116 1.33 -10.34 27.71
C ALA A 116 0.68 -10.86 29.02
N SER A 117 0.72 -12.18 29.23
CA SER A 117 0.04 -12.85 30.36
C SER A 117 0.90 -12.97 31.60
N LEU A 118 2.22 -13.11 31.44
CA LEU A 118 3.13 -13.44 32.53
C LEU A 118 3.84 -12.18 33.10
N PRO A 119 4.25 -12.19 34.38
CA PRO A 119 4.98 -11.10 35.01
C PRO A 119 6.22 -10.64 34.22
N ASN A 120 6.58 -9.37 34.35
CA ASN A 120 7.64 -8.74 33.55
C ASN A 120 9.06 -9.32 33.80
N ASN A 121 9.27 -10.02 34.90
CA ASN A 121 10.54 -10.72 35.19
C ASN A 121 10.66 -12.09 34.51
N ILE A 122 9.59 -12.59 33.87
CA ILE A 122 9.60 -13.87 33.17
C ILE A 122 9.93 -13.63 31.69
N LYS A 123 10.92 -14.36 31.19
CA LYS A 123 11.28 -14.43 29.76
C LYS A 123 10.72 -15.70 29.14
N ILE A 124 10.38 -15.64 27.87
CA ILE A 124 9.87 -16.76 27.09
C ILE A 124 10.87 -17.08 25.99
N GLY A 125 11.30 -18.32 25.90
CA GLY A 125 12.16 -18.81 24.83
C GLY A 125 11.49 -19.92 24.03
N VAL A 126 11.66 -19.92 22.71
CA VAL A 126 11.21 -21.00 21.86
C VAL A 126 12.37 -21.60 21.07
N ILE A 127 12.33 -22.92 20.92
CA ILE A 127 13.18 -23.67 19.99
C ILE A 127 12.25 -24.31 18.98
N HIS A 128 12.44 -24.02 17.69
CA HIS A 128 11.45 -24.34 16.69
C HIS A 128 12.03 -25.23 15.58
N VAL A 129 11.55 -26.48 15.49
CA VAL A 129 11.97 -27.48 14.51
C VAL A 129 10.76 -28.13 13.88
N ALA A 130 10.41 -27.76 12.65
CA ALA A 130 9.30 -28.36 11.92
C ALA A 130 9.63 -28.50 10.43
N ILE A 131 8.96 -29.44 9.75
CA ILE A 131 9.18 -29.74 8.33
C ILE A 131 7.82 -29.98 7.67
N GLY A 132 7.51 -29.20 6.63
CA GLY A 132 6.27 -29.37 5.87
C GLY A 132 6.07 -30.80 5.38
N GLY A 133 4.88 -31.35 5.63
CA GLY A 133 4.50 -32.70 5.17
C GLY A 133 5.23 -33.88 5.83
N ILE A 134 6.01 -33.68 6.90
CA ILE A 134 6.75 -34.79 7.54
C ILE A 134 5.80 -35.74 8.24
N ASP A 135 6.01 -37.04 8.03
CA ASP A 135 5.45 -38.14 8.86
C ASP A 135 6.05 -38.07 10.27
N ILE A 136 5.27 -38.42 11.31
CA ILE A 136 5.75 -38.46 12.69
C ILE A 136 7.00 -39.34 12.87
N LYS A 137 7.19 -40.34 11.99
CA LYS A 137 8.39 -41.20 11.93
C LYS A 137 9.68 -40.41 11.71
N GLY A 138 9.57 -39.20 11.12
CA GLY A 138 10.68 -38.27 10.98
C GLY A 138 11.19 -37.68 12.29
N PHE A 139 10.44 -37.82 13.38
CA PHE A 139 10.85 -37.43 14.74
C PHE A 139 11.17 -38.64 15.66
N LEU A 140 11.15 -39.87 15.14
CA LEU A 140 11.52 -41.05 15.91
C LEU A 140 12.98 -41.43 15.66
N PRO A 141 13.83 -41.48 16.70
CA PRO A 141 15.26 -41.82 16.56
C PRO A 141 15.54 -43.11 15.76
N ASP A 142 14.70 -44.13 15.96
CA ASP A 142 14.87 -45.45 15.31
C ASP A 142 14.40 -45.47 13.85
N SER A 143 13.59 -44.49 13.44
CA SER A 143 12.95 -44.45 12.10
C SER A 143 13.51 -43.38 11.19
N ILE A 144 14.08 -42.31 11.74
CA ILE A 144 14.44 -41.09 10.97
C ILE A 144 15.45 -41.36 9.87
N LYS A 145 16.44 -42.24 10.09
CA LYS A 145 17.45 -42.55 9.07
C LYS A 145 16.81 -43.20 7.86
N ASP A 146 16.01 -44.26 8.06
CA ASP A 146 15.29 -44.93 6.97
C ASP A 146 14.27 -44.00 6.30
N TYR A 147 13.58 -43.17 7.08
CA TYR A 147 12.65 -42.19 6.56
C TYR A 147 13.36 -41.17 5.66
N ALA A 148 14.42 -40.53 6.10
CA ALA A 148 15.13 -39.50 5.35
C ALA A 148 15.79 -40.07 4.07
N GLU A 149 16.37 -41.27 4.13
CA GLU A 149 17.06 -41.88 2.99
C GLU A 149 16.11 -42.46 1.95
N LYS A 150 15.01 -43.15 2.38
CA LYS A 150 14.20 -44.00 1.51
C LYS A 150 12.76 -43.57 1.33
N LYS A 151 12.15 -42.83 2.31
CA LYS A 151 10.72 -42.57 2.32
C LYS A 151 10.37 -41.09 2.10
N ALA A 152 11.27 -40.19 2.51
CA ALA A 152 11.05 -38.75 2.34
C ALA A 152 10.96 -38.35 0.86
N PRO A 153 9.95 -37.62 0.43
CA PRO A 153 9.83 -37.14 -0.94
C PRO A 153 11.03 -36.26 -1.33
N GLY A 154 11.34 -36.20 -2.62
CA GLY A 154 12.49 -35.45 -3.12
C GLY A 154 12.46 -33.96 -2.73
N TRP A 155 11.29 -33.35 -2.75
CA TRP A 155 11.09 -31.94 -2.35
C TRP A 155 11.36 -31.67 -0.86
N MET A 156 11.26 -32.68 0.01
CA MET A 156 11.51 -32.56 1.45
C MET A 156 13.00 -32.65 1.82
N LYS A 157 13.83 -33.23 0.93
CA LYS A 157 15.25 -33.53 1.25
C LYS A 157 16.05 -32.28 1.64
N GLY A 158 15.79 -31.15 0.99
CA GLY A 158 16.42 -29.86 1.35
C GLY A 158 16.06 -29.39 2.76
N MET A 159 14.81 -29.59 3.18
CA MET A 159 14.35 -29.24 4.52
C MET A 159 14.95 -30.17 5.60
N LEU A 160 15.03 -31.45 5.31
CA LEU A 160 15.71 -32.43 6.21
C LEU A 160 17.20 -32.11 6.34
N ALA A 161 17.87 -31.79 5.23
CA ALA A 161 19.30 -31.46 5.23
C ALA A 161 19.59 -30.21 6.10
N ALA A 162 18.69 -29.23 6.19
CA ALA A 162 18.83 -28.07 7.08
C ALA A 162 18.96 -28.48 8.57
N TYR A 163 18.47 -29.65 8.93
CA TYR A 163 18.57 -30.26 10.28
C TYR A 163 19.51 -31.47 10.33
N ASP A 164 20.53 -31.53 9.46
CA ASP A 164 21.47 -32.63 9.34
C ASP A 164 20.77 -33.99 9.13
N ASN A 165 19.64 -34.00 8.42
CA ASN A 165 18.75 -35.15 8.19
C ASN A 165 18.19 -35.80 9.47
N ASN A 166 18.21 -35.09 10.59
CA ASN A 166 17.68 -35.58 11.86
C ASN A 166 17.07 -34.44 12.69
N PRO A 167 15.80 -34.03 12.43
CA PRO A 167 15.14 -32.94 13.14
C PRO A 167 14.96 -33.23 14.65
N TYR A 168 14.73 -34.47 15.04
CA TYR A 168 14.66 -34.86 16.45
C TYR A 168 15.98 -34.56 17.19
N LYS A 169 17.10 -35.03 16.66
CA LYS A 169 18.44 -34.79 17.23
C LYS A 169 18.73 -33.29 17.33
N ARG A 170 18.40 -32.52 16.28
CA ARG A 170 18.56 -31.08 16.28
C ARG A 170 17.77 -30.41 17.42
N LEU A 171 16.51 -30.81 17.62
CA LEU A 171 15.68 -30.30 18.71
C LEU A 171 16.29 -30.60 20.08
N VAL A 172 16.72 -31.84 20.31
CA VAL A 172 17.34 -32.28 21.56
C VAL A 172 18.68 -31.56 21.84
N GLU A 173 19.54 -31.40 20.84
CA GLU A 173 20.83 -30.71 20.99
C GLU A 173 20.64 -29.26 21.43
N LEU A 174 19.69 -28.53 20.80
CA LEU A 174 19.40 -27.17 21.15
C LEU A 174 18.70 -27.05 22.51
N ALA A 175 17.80 -27.97 22.81
CA ALA A 175 17.14 -28.04 24.12
C ALA A 175 18.15 -28.23 25.26
N LYS A 176 19.11 -29.14 25.11
CA LYS A 176 20.22 -29.35 26.09
C LYS A 176 21.09 -28.09 26.24
N LYS A 177 21.29 -27.35 25.15
CA LYS A 177 21.99 -26.05 25.23
C LYS A 177 21.17 -25.04 26.01
N ALA A 178 19.88 -24.92 25.72
CA ALA A 178 18.97 -23.98 26.32
C ALA A 178 18.69 -24.25 27.82
N GLN A 179 18.74 -25.53 28.26
CA GLN A 179 18.61 -25.89 29.67
C GLN A 179 19.74 -25.32 30.55
N LYS A 180 20.82 -24.82 29.98
CA LYS A 180 21.87 -24.12 30.72
C LYS A 180 21.49 -22.69 31.06
N ASP A 181 20.54 -22.14 30.34
CA ASP A 181 20.11 -20.73 30.43
C ASP A 181 18.77 -20.62 31.15
N GLY A 182 17.83 -21.56 30.97
CA GLY A 182 16.48 -21.52 31.53
C GLY A 182 15.82 -22.87 31.72
N VAL A 183 14.53 -22.91 31.99
CA VAL A 183 13.75 -24.11 32.36
C VAL A 183 12.75 -24.46 31.25
N ILE A 184 12.78 -25.69 30.76
CA ILE A 184 11.78 -26.19 29.81
C ILE A 184 10.44 -26.35 30.54
N LYS A 185 9.39 -25.68 30.07
CA LYS A 185 8.05 -25.63 30.69
C LYS A 185 6.95 -26.27 29.85
N GLY A 186 7.23 -26.64 28.61
CA GLY A 186 6.23 -27.29 27.76
C GLY A 186 6.76 -27.61 26.37
N ILE A 187 5.99 -28.45 25.68
CA ILE A 187 6.26 -28.89 24.31
C ILE A 187 5.02 -28.59 23.47
N LEU A 188 5.18 -27.86 22.38
CA LEU A 188 4.14 -27.54 21.40
C LEU A 188 4.29 -28.43 20.18
N MET A 189 3.23 -29.08 19.77
CA MET A 189 3.19 -29.90 18.57
C MET A 189 2.04 -29.51 17.65
N HIS A 190 2.30 -29.44 16.35
CA HIS A 190 1.25 -29.43 15.34
C HIS A 190 1.63 -30.40 14.22
N GLN A 191 1.06 -31.59 14.29
CA GLN A 191 1.34 -32.70 13.37
C GLN A 191 0.17 -33.69 13.41
N GLY A 192 -0.09 -34.34 12.29
CA GLY A 192 -1.15 -35.35 12.16
C GLY A 192 -1.71 -35.44 10.75
N GLU A 193 -1.67 -34.36 9.98
CA GLU A 193 -2.27 -34.29 8.65
C GLU A 193 -1.67 -35.35 7.71
N THR A 194 -0.36 -35.53 7.73
CA THR A 194 0.34 -36.58 6.93
C THR A 194 0.01 -38.00 7.42
N ASN A 195 -0.35 -38.12 8.69
CA ASN A 195 -0.67 -39.43 9.31
C ASN A 195 -2.19 -39.63 9.47
N THR A 196 -3.02 -38.89 8.73
CA THR A 196 -4.49 -39.04 8.78
C THR A 196 -4.89 -40.50 8.54
N GLY A 197 -5.60 -41.10 9.49
CA GLY A 197 -6.06 -42.48 9.41
C GLY A 197 -5.03 -43.54 9.81
N ASP A 198 -3.82 -43.17 10.24
CA ASP A 198 -2.84 -44.12 10.76
C ASP A 198 -3.16 -44.47 12.24
N PRO A 199 -3.63 -45.72 12.55
CA PRO A 199 -4.02 -46.09 13.90
C PRO A 199 -2.83 -46.15 14.89
N LYS A 200 -1.60 -46.13 14.38
CA LYS A 200 -0.38 -46.16 15.21
C LYS A 200 0.12 -44.76 15.57
N TRP A 201 -0.48 -43.70 14.98
CA TRP A 201 0.01 -42.33 15.13
C TRP A 201 0.08 -41.89 16.60
N ALA A 202 -0.97 -42.06 17.39
CA ALA A 202 -1.00 -41.65 18.78
C ALA A 202 0.12 -42.35 19.61
N GLY A 203 0.37 -43.63 19.37
CA GLY A 203 1.50 -44.37 20.00
C GLY A 203 2.86 -43.84 19.57
N MET A 204 3.04 -43.44 18.32
CA MET A 204 4.26 -42.83 17.82
C MET A 204 4.47 -41.41 18.40
N VAL A 205 3.44 -40.62 18.55
CA VAL A 205 3.48 -39.31 19.22
C VAL A 205 3.92 -39.50 20.68
N LYS A 206 3.33 -40.50 21.38
CA LYS A 206 3.75 -40.84 22.75
C LYS A 206 5.23 -41.20 22.81
N GLN A 207 5.71 -42.00 21.88
CA GLN A 207 7.13 -42.39 21.84
C GLN A 207 8.05 -41.19 21.63
N VAL A 208 7.68 -40.21 20.74
CA VAL A 208 8.45 -38.97 20.58
C VAL A 208 8.47 -38.15 21.87
N TYR A 209 7.33 -38.03 22.55
CA TYR A 209 7.22 -37.30 23.81
C TYR A 209 8.03 -37.95 24.92
N ASP A 210 7.93 -39.28 25.08
CA ASP A 210 8.69 -40.07 26.08
C ASP A 210 10.20 -39.97 25.82
N ASN A 211 10.61 -40.03 24.56
CA ASN A 211 12.02 -39.85 24.18
C ASN A 211 12.53 -38.45 24.52
N LEU A 212 11.74 -37.38 24.25
CA LEU A 212 12.12 -36.03 24.61
C LEU A 212 12.26 -35.87 26.13
N CYS A 213 11.32 -36.41 26.90
CA CYS A 213 11.40 -36.39 28.36
C CYS A 213 12.63 -37.12 28.88
N SER A 214 12.94 -38.30 28.33
CA SER A 214 14.12 -39.10 28.72
C SER A 214 15.43 -38.41 28.34
N ASP A 215 15.57 -37.96 27.08
CA ASP A 215 16.82 -37.37 26.57
C ASP A 215 17.16 -36.04 27.23
N LEU A 216 16.14 -35.28 27.68
CA LEU A 216 16.25 -33.97 28.32
C LEU A 216 16.12 -34.05 29.84
N GLN A 217 15.95 -35.27 30.42
CA GLN A 217 15.75 -35.48 31.84
C GLN A 217 14.60 -34.65 32.42
N LEU A 218 13.50 -34.57 31.65
CA LEU A 218 12.28 -33.85 32.05
C LEU A 218 11.36 -34.81 32.82
N LYS A 219 10.61 -34.28 33.77
CA LYS A 219 9.56 -35.04 34.44
C LYS A 219 8.25 -34.83 33.66
N PRO A 220 7.62 -35.86 33.11
CA PRO A 220 6.40 -35.75 32.32
C PRO A 220 5.30 -34.97 33.01
N GLU A 221 5.16 -35.09 34.34
CA GLU A 221 4.19 -34.38 35.16
C GLU A 221 4.44 -32.87 35.30
N GLU A 222 5.66 -32.40 34.96
CA GLU A 222 6.03 -30.97 35.02
C GLU A 222 6.08 -30.32 33.63
N VAL A 223 5.97 -31.11 32.53
CA VAL A 223 6.14 -30.61 31.15
C VAL A 223 5.04 -31.16 30.24
N ASN A 224 3.98 -30.38 30.07
CA ASN A 224 2.85 -30.77 29.23
C ASN A 224 3.19 -30.77 27.73
N LEU A 225 2.53 -31.68 27.00
CA LEU A 225 2.44 -31.65 25.55
C LEU A 225 1.18 -30.90 25.11
N TYR A 226 1.33 -29.80 24.38
CA TYR A 226 0.22 -29.02 23.81
C TYR A 226 0.12 -29.32 22.33
N VAL A 227 -1.02 -29.82 21.87
CA VAL A 227 -1.22 -30.28 20.50
C VAL A 227 -2.33 -29.49 19.82
N GLY A 228 -1.99 -28.72 18.78
CA GLY A 228 -2.97 -28.00 18.00
C GLY A 228 -3.78 -28.93 17.10
N ASN A 229 -5.08 -28.69 17.06
CA ASN A 229 -5.96 -29.40 16.14
C ASN A 229 -5.78 -28.86 14.70
N ILE A 230 -6.12 -29.68 13.72
CA ILE A 230 -5.95 -29.37 12.29
C ILE A 230 -6.95 -28.33 11.81
N VAL A 231 -6.77 -27.84 10.56
CA VAL A 231 -7.73 -26.97 9.89
C VAL A 231 -9.08 -27.67 9.76
N GLN A 232 -10.13 -27.07 10.27
CA GLN A 232 -11.47 -27.62 10.26
C GLN A 232 -12.34 -27.14 9.10
N ALA A 233 -12.19 -25.89 8.66
CA ALA A 233 -12.91 -25.29 7.53
C ALA A 233 -14.42 -25.61 7.54
N GLY A 234 -15.08 -25.51 8.70
CA GLY A 234 -16.49 -25.89 8.86
C GLY A 234 -16.78 -27.37 8.59
N GLY A 235 -15.87 -28.28 8.96
CA GLY A 235 -15.95 -29.70 8.72
C GLY A 235 -15.48 -30.15 7.32
N LYS A 236 -14.94 -29.22 6.50
CA LYS A 236 -14.48 -29.48 5.13
C LYS A 236 -12.96 -29.40 4.98
N GLY A 237 -12.21 -29.40 6.09
CA GLY A 237 -10.74 -29.45 6.07
C GLY A 237 -10.23 -30.71 5.36
N VAL A 238 -9.14 -30.57 4.60
CA VAL A 238 -8.58 -31.68 3.79
C VAL A 238 -8.23 -32.90 4.66
N CYS A 239 -7.73 -32.64 5.86
CA CYS A 239 -7.31 -33.69 6.80
C CYS A 239 -8.29 -33.85 7.98
N ILE A 240 -9.55 -33.50 7.81
CA ILE A 240 -10.55 -33.50 8.90
C ILE A 240 -10.66 -34.84 9.63
N GLY A 241 -10.35 -35.94 8.94
CA GLY A 241 -10.31 -37.28 9.53
C GLY A 241 -9.27 -37.46 10.65
N CYS A 242 -8.24 -36.60 10.70
CA CYS A 242 -7.23 -36.61 11.78
C CYS A 242 -7.73 -35.99 13.09
N LYS A 243 -8.79 -35.16 13.03
CA LYS A 243 -9.33 -34.45 14.21
C LYS A 243 -9.61 -35.40 15.37
N LYS A 244 -10.31 -36.51 15.10
CA LYS A 244 -10.64 -37.51 16.13
C LYS A 244 -9.38 -38.10 16.78
N GLN A 245 -8.34 -38.42 15.99
CA GLN A 245 -7.09 -38.97 16.50
C GLN A 245 -6.38 -37.99 17.43
N ILE A 246 -6.41 -36.68 17.11
CA ILE A 246 -5.85 -35.62 17.95
C ILE A 246 -6.69 -35.44 19.22
N ASP A 247 -8.01 -35.39 19.11
CA ASP A 247 -8.92 -35.21 20.25
C ASP A 247 -8.80 -36.35 21.29
N GLU A 248 -8.46 -37.58 20.83
CA GLU A 248 -8.29 -38.74 21.66
C GLU A 248 -6.87 -38.89 22.27
N LEU A 249 -5.91 -38.06 21.84
CA LEU A 249 -4.49 -38.15 22.29
C LEU A 249 -4.32 -38.03 23.81
N PRO A 250 -5.12 -37.24 24.57
CA PRO A 250 -5.03 -37.24 26.05
C PRO A 250 -5.32 -38.57 26.72
N GLN A 251 -6.00 -39.48 26.05
CA GLN A 251 -6.21 -40.87 26.56
C GLN A 251 -4.90 -41.69 26.50
N THR A 252 -3.98 -41.32 25.62
CA THR A 252 -2.66 -42.00 25.44
C THR A 252 -1.55 -41.28 26.22
N ILE A 253 -1.64 -39.94 26.33
CA ILE A 253 -0.67 -39.07 27.00
C ILE A 253 -1.42 -38.20 27.99
N HIS A 254 -1.43 -38.55 29.27
CA HIS A 254 -2.24 -37.85 30.30
C HIS A 254 -1.86 -36.41 30.53
N THR A 255 -0.62 -36.01 30.19
CA THR A 255 -0.14 -34.63 30.24
C THR A 255 -0.32 -33.88 28.89
N CYS A 256 -1.08 -34.46 27.99
CA CYS A 256 -1.44 -33.83 26.72
C CYS A 256 -2.68 -32.94 26.86
N GLN A 257 -2.60 -31.74 26.34
CA GLN A 257 -3.74 -30.84 26.15
C GLN A 257 -3.92 -30.54 24.67
N VAL A 258 -5.11 -30.81 24.13
CA VAL A 258 -5.47 -30.45 22.76
C VAL A 258 -5.92 -29.00 22.71
N ILE A 259 -5.38 -28.26 21.76
CA ILE A 259 -5.71 -26.86 21.49
C ILE A 259 -6.69 -26.82 20.31
N SER A 260 -7.91 -26.36 20.55
CA SER A 260 -8.92 -26.26 19.52
C SER A 260 -8.53 -25.27 18.40
N SER A 261 -8.77 -25.67 17.17
CA SER A 261 -8.70 -24.84 15.98
C SER A 261 -10.08 -24.46 15.45
N ASP A 262 -11.14 -24.64 16.25
CA ASP A 262 -12.50 -24.25 15.88
C ASP A 262 -12.51 -22.75 15.57
N ASP A 263 -13.14 -22.40 14.44
CA ASP A 263 -13.25 -21.03 13.92
C ASP A 263 -11.93 -20.34 13.54
N CYS A 264 -10.78 -21.01 13.66
CA CYS A 264 -9.54 -20.50 13.08
C CYS A 264 -9.66 -20.44 11.57
N SER A 265 -9.41 -19.25 11.00
CA SER A 265 -9.46 -19.05 9.55
C SER A 265 -8.35 -19.80 8.82
N ASN A 266 -8.59 -20.12 7.55
CA ASN A 266 -7.68 -20.94 6.76
C ASN A 266 -7.56 -20.46 5.32
N GLY A 267 -6.47 -20.85 4.67
CA GLY A 267 -6.22 -20.61 3.26
C GLY A 267 -7.23 -21.33 2.34
N PRO A 268 -7.23 -20.99 1.04
CA PRO A 268 -8.15 -21.58 0.06
C PRO A 268 -7.93 -23.09 -0.14
N ASP A 269 -6.76 -23.61 0.24
CA ASP A 269 -6.44 -25.03 0.18
C ASP A 269 -7.13 -25.87 1.27
N ARG A 270 -7.71 -25.23 2.30
CA ARG A 270 -8.37 -25.87 3.44
C ARG A 270 -7.49 -26.89 4.18
N LEU A 271 -6.18 -26.73 4.05
CA LEU A 271 -5.13 -27.55 4.68
C LEU A 271 -4.28 -26.72 5.64
N HIS A 272 -4.02 -25.46 5.28
CA HIS A 272 -3.18 -24.56 6.06
C HIS A 272 -3.99 -23.41 6.61
N PHE A 273 -3.67 -22.96 7.82
CA PHE A 273 -4.23 -21.73 8.37
C PHE A 273 -3.75 -20.52 7.56
N ASP A 274 -4.56 -19.49 7.47
CA ASP A 274 -4.10 -18.17 7.03
C ASP A 274 -3.45 -17.40 8.20
N ALA A 275 -3.00 -16.17 7.97
CA ALA A 275 -2.30 -15.41 8.99
C ALA A 275 -3.16 -15.17 10.25
N ALA A 276 -4.45 -14.88 10.07
CA ALA A 276 -5.37 -14.69 11.20
C ALA A 276 -5.60 -15.99 11.96
N GLY A 277 -5.75 -17.12 11.25
CA GLY A 277 -5.89 -18.44 11.87
C GLY A 277 -4.65 -18.86 12.67
N TYR A 278 -3.43 -18.59 12.16
CA TYR A 278 -2.21 -18.85 12.93
C TYR A 278 -2.10 -17.98 14.18
N ARG A 279 -2.52 -16.72 14.12
CA ARG A 279 -2.56 -15.83 15.30
C ARG A 279 -3.51 -16.34 16.34
N GLU A 280 -4.72 -16.66 15.94
CA GLU A 280 -5.76 -17.18 16.83
C GLU A 280 -5.33 -18.50 17.47
N LEU A 281 -4.84 -19.44 16.69
CA LEU A 281 -4.34 -20.71 17.22
C LEU A 281 -3.16 -20.49 18.17
N GLY A 282 -2.25 -19.58 17.83
CA GLY A 282 -1.12 -19.19 18.69
C GLY A 282 -1.57 -18.59 20.01
N CYS A 283 -2.58 -17.71 19.98
CA CYS A 283 -3.20 -17.18 21.20
C CYS A 283 -3.76 -18.30 22.08
N ARG A 284 -4.50 -19.24 21.51
CA ARG A 284 -5.08 -20.38 22.24
C ARG A 284 -4.01 -21.28 22.89
N TYR A 285 -2.90 -21.53 22.19
CA TYR A 285 -1.74 -22.21 22.81
C TYR A 285 -1.21 -21.40 24.00
N GLY A 286 -1.01 -20.09 23.83
CA GLY A 286 -0.50 -19.22 24.90
C GLY A 286 -1.44 -19.15 26.09
N GLU A 287 -2.74 -19.05 25.85
CA GLU A 287 -3.76 -19.04 26.90
C GLU A 287 -3.79 -20.36 27.69
N ALA A 288 -3.75 -21.49 27.00
CA ALA A 288 -3.71 -22.80 27.64
C ALA A 288 -2.49 -22.94 28.57
N VAL A 289 -1.32 -22.52 28.09
CA VAL A 289 -0.09 -22.54 28.88
C VAL A 289 -0.14 -21.53 30.04
N ALA A 290 -0.64 -20.32 29.83
CA ALA A 290 -0.77 -19.33 30.90
C ALA A 290 -1.65 -19.84 32.04
N ARG A 291 -2.82 -20.41 31.71
CA ARG A 291 -3.72 -21.05 32.72
C ARG A 291 -3.04 -22.19 33.45
N HIS A 292 -2.31 -23.06 32.72
CA HIS A 292 -1.57 -24.17 33.35
C HIS A 292 -0.50 -23.66 34.32
N LEU A 293 0.16 -22.55 34.00
CA LEU A 293 1.16 -21.90 34.86
C LEU A 293 0.55 -21.06 36.00
N GLY A 294 -0.79 -21.00 36.12
CA GLY A 294 -1.51 -20.28 37.16
C GLY A 294 -1.68 -18.78 36.92
N PHE A 295 -1.55 -18.33 35.67
CA PHE A 295 -1.72 -16.93 35.27
C PHE A 295 -3.01 -16.72 34.48
N GLU A 296 -3.63 -15.54 34.66
CA GLU A 296 -4.76 -15.11 33.84
C GLU A 296 -4.27 -14.83 32.40
N PRO A 297 -4.81 -15.52 31.40
CA PRO A 297 -4.36 -15.36 30.04
C PRO A 297 -4.77 -14.01 29.45
N LYS A 298 -3.84 -13.40 28.72
CA LYS A 298 -4.05 -12.15 27.98
C LYS A 298 -3.52 -12.35 26.58
N CYS A 299 -4.37 -12.75 25.63
CA CYS A 299 -4.02 -12.60 24.24
C CYS A 299 -3.80 -11.11 23.99
N PRO A 300 -2.72 -10.67 23.32
CA PRO A 300 -2.50 -9.27 23.03
C PRO A 300 -3.75 -8.69 22.37
N ALA A 301 -4.43 -7.77 23.05
CA ALA A 301 -5.77 -7.28 22.70
C ALA A 301 -5.83 -6.47 21.40
N ASN A 302 -4.69 -6.31 20.73
CA ASN A 302 -4.55 -5.73 19.41
C ASN A 302 -4.02 -6.77 18.42
N LEU A 303 -4.70 -7.93 18.34
CA LEU A 303 -4.92 -8.43 16.99
C LEU A 303 -5.65 -7.29 16.30
N PRO A 304 -5.11 -6.67 15.23
CA PRO A 304 -5.99 -5.95 14.34
C PRO A 304 -7.02 -7.01 13.96
N VAL A 305 -8.19 -6.97 14.59
CA VAL A 305 -9.37 -7.61 14.05
C VAL A 305 -9.47 -6.92 12.71
N ALA A 306 -9.09 -7.62 11.65
CA ALA A 306 -9.26 -7.13 10.30
C ALA A 306 -10.72 -6.71 10.28
N LYS A 307 -10.95 -5.40 10.30
CA LYS A 307 -12.30 -4.85 10.31
C LYS A 307 -12.83 -5.34 8.99
N LYS A 308 -13.62 -6.41 9.02
CA LYS A 308 -14.06 -7.09 7.82
C LYS A 308 -14.88 -6.08 7.04
N ILE A 309 -14.20 -5.38 6.11
CA ILE A 309 -14.88 -4.45 5.22
C ILE A 309 -15.74 -5.32 4.33
N GLU A 310 -17.02 -5.36 4.61
CA GLU A 310 -17.99 -6.06 3.78
C GLU A 310 -18.24 -5.24 2.52
N ILE A 311 -18.02 -5.86 1.38
CA ILE A 311 -18.27 -5.25 0.08
C ILE A 311 -19.72 -5.59 -0.27
N PRO A 312 -20.60 -4.58 -0.41
CA PRO A 312 -21.99 -4.81 -0.80
C PRO A 312 -22.08 -5.52 -2.15
N ALA A 313 -23.12 -6.32 -2.34
CA ALA A 313 -23.33 -7.05 -3.58
C ALA A 313 -23.59 -6.14 -4.81
N ASP A 314 -23.98 -4.90 -4.58
CA ASP A 314 -24.19 -3.87 -5.60
C ASP A 314 -22.94 -3.05 -5.91
N ALA A 315 -21.83 -3.28 -5.23
CA ALA A 315 -20.56 -2.62 -5.52
C ALA A 315 -19.97 -3.16 -6.82
N VAL A 316 -19.73 -2.27 -7.78
CA VAL A 316 -19.18 -2.58 -9.10
C VAL A 316 -17.76 -2.02 -9.23
N THR A 317 -16.93 -2.68 -10.04
CA THR A 317 -15.60 -2.17 -10.39
C THR A 317 -15.74 -0.86 -11.17
N VAL A 318 -14.95 0.15 -10.81
CA VAL A 318 -15.00 1.46 -11.47
C VAL A 318 -14.46 1.38 -12.90
N GLU A 319 -14.90 2.28 -13.80
CA GLU A 319 -14.48 2.31 -15.20
C GLU A 319 -12.98 2.58 -15.39
N ASN A 320 -12.35 3.24 -14.41
CA ASN A 320 -10.93 3.58 -14.41
C ASN A 320 -10.02 2.43 -13.94
N ALA A 321 -10.58 1.30 -13.54
CA ALA A 321 -9.78 0.13 -13.20
C ALA A 321 -9.18 -0.51 -14.46
N ILE A 322 -7.90 -0.89 -14.38
CA ILE A 322 -7.26 -1.67 -15.45
C ILE A 322 -8.00 -3.00 -15.62
N PRO A 323 -8.36 -3.39 -16.85
CA PRO A 323 -9.11 -4.62 -17.11
C PRO A 323 -8.48 -5.85 -16.46
N GLY A 324 -9.31 -6.64 -15.77
CA GLY A 324 -8.88 -7.82 -15.01
C GLY A 324 -8.66 -7.56 -13.52
N ASN A 325 -8.64 -6.32 -13.08
CA ASN A 325 -8.63 -5.97 -11.67
C ASN A 325 -10.07 -5.88 -11.11
N GLU A 326 -10.20 -6.26 -9.86
CA GLU A 326 -11.48 -6.25 -9.15
C GLU A 326 -11.75 -4.91 -8.44
N PHE A 327 -10.69 -4.18 -8.10
CA PHE A 327 -10.71 -2.91 -7.37
C PHE A 327 -10.06 -1.79 -8.20
N PRO A 328 -10.38 -0.51 -7.89
CA PRO A 328 -11.37 -0.03 -6.92
C PRO A 328 -12.82 -0.37 -7.32
N LYS A 329 -13.71 -0.50 -6.30
CA LYS A 329 -15.16 -0.66 -6.51
C LYS A 329 -15.91 0.55 -5.97
N ILE A 330 -17.14 0.75 -6.45
CA ILE A 330 -18.06 1.75 -5.94
C ILE A 330 -19.45 1.16 -5.77
N ASP A 331 -20.14 1.49 -4.67
CA ASP A 331 -21.51 1.08 -4.41
C ASP A 331 -22.54 2.16 -4.79
N LYS A 332 -23.82 1.83 -4.69
CA LYS A 332 -24.91 2.76 -4.97
C LYS A 332 -24.97 3.96 -4.00
N GLN A 333 -24.36 3.86 -2.82
CA GLN A 333 -24.20 4.95 -1.88
C GLN A 333 -23.00 5.82 -2.20
N ARG A 334 -22.29 5.56 -3.31
CA ARG A 334 -21.09 6.24 -3.76
C ARG A 334 -19.90 6.08 -2.81
N ARG A 335 -19.84 5.01 -2.03
CA ARG A 335 -18.67 4.66 -1.22
C ARG A 335 -17.69 3.88 -2.08
N ALA A 336 -16.45 4.31 -2.11
CA ALA A 336 -15.40 3.59 -2.84
C ALA A 336 -14.69 2.59 -1.94
N TYR A 337 -14.38 1.43 -2.50
CA TYR A 337 -13.68 0.33 -1.85
C TYR A 337 -12.34 0.16 -2.55
N PHE A 338 -11.27 0.33 -1.81
CA PHE A 338 -9.90 0.16 -2.29
C PHE A 338 -9.29 -1.11 -1.71
N ARG A 339 -8.45 -1.76 -2.48
CA ARG A 339 -7.66 -2.90 -2.03
C ARG A 339 -6.31 -2.90 -2.72
N ILE A 340 -5.22 -3.09 -1.95
CA ILE A 340 -3.87 -3.21 -2.47
C ILE A 340 -3.12 -4.34 -1.78
N GLN A 341 -2.30 -5.08 -2.51
CA GLN A 341 -1.38 -6.06 -1.96
C GLN A 341 -0.08 -5.37 -1.53
N ALA A 342 0.15 -5.31 -0.23
CA ALA A 342 1.33 -4.68 0.36
C ALA A 342 1.74 -5.41 1.65
N PRO A 343 2.09 -6.70 1.56
CA PRO A 343 2.19 -7.58 2.73
C PRO A 343 3.35 -7.26 3.69
N GLN A 344 4.25 -6.37 3.30
CA GLN A 344 5.35 -5.90 4.15
C GLN A 344 5.13 -4.48 4.67
N ALA A 345 4.05 -3.83 4.24
CA ALA A 345 3.73 -2.47 4.67
C ALA A 345 3.26 -2.46 6.13
N LYS A 346 3.67 -1.43 6.85
CA LYS A 346 3.20 -1.15 8.22
C LYS A 346 1.95 -0.29 8.20
N LYS A 347 1.86 0.63 7.25
CA LYS A 347 0.74 1.55 7.10
C LYS A 347 0.47 1.82 5.63
N VAL A 348 -0.80 1.72 5.26
CA VAL A 348 -1.28 2.11 3.94
C VAL A 348 -2.40 3.13 4.10
N VAL A 349 -2.36 4.18 3.28
CA VAL A 349 -3.36 5.26 3.30
C VAL A 349 -3.80 5.52 1.88
N VAL A 350 -5.09 5.67 1.65
CA VAL A 350 -5.65 6.24 0.43
C VAL A 350 -6.14 7.66 0.69
N ASP A 351 -5.74 8.61 -0.16
CA ASP A 351 -6.09 10.02 -0.09
C ASP A 351 -6.95 10.36 -1.32
N ILE A 352 -8.21 10.69 -1.10
CA ILE A 352 -9.20 11.01 -2.13
C ILE A 352 -10.13 12.11 -1.64
N CYS A 353 -10.49 13.04 -2.50
CA CYS A 353 -11.39 14.17 -2.17
C CYS A 353 -10.92 14.93 -0.91
N SER A 354 -9.60 15.19 -0.81
CA SER A 354 -8.97 15.88 0.33
C SER A 354 -9.14 15.19 1.68
N LYS A 355 -9.55 13.92 1.70
CA LYS A 355 -9.67 13.10 2.91
C LYS A 355 -8.80 11.86 2.83
N LYS A 356 -8.10 11.59 3.93
CA LYS A 356 -7.24 10.41 4.08
C LYS A 356 -7.99 9.31 4.83
N TYR A 357 -7.92 8.10 4.29
CA TYR A 357 -8.48 6.90 4.88
C TYR A 357 -7.34 5.92 5.16
N ASP A 358 -7.09 5.62 6.43
CA ASP A 358 -6.18 4.56 6.80
C ASP A 358 -6.79 3.22 6.33
N MET A 359 -5.98 2.41 5.66
CA MET A 359 -6.41 1.12 5.14
C MET A 359 -6.17 0.04 6.19
N GLU A 360 -7.15 -0.84 6.38
CA GLU A 360 -7.09 -1.93 7.32
C GLU A 360 -6.51 -3.20 6.66
N PRO A 361 -5.70 -3.98 7.34
CA PRO A 361 -5.24 -5.27 6.84
C PRO A 361 -6.41 -6.20 6.49
N ASP A 362 -6.38 -6.85 5.33
CA ASP A 362 -7.44 -7.76 4.88
C ASP A 362 -7.25 -9.22 5.34
N GLY A 363 -6.22 -9.48 6.14
CA GLY A 363 -5.85 -10.83 6.61
C GLY A 363 -5.26 -11.74 5.52
N LYS A 364 -5.02 -11.22 4.31
CA LYS A 364 -4.49 -11.97 3.16
C LYS A 364 -3.25 -11.31 2.56
N GLY A 365 -2.56 -10.50 3.35
CA GLY A 365 -1.37 -9.73 2.93
C GLY A 365 -1.71 -8.47 2.13
N GLY A 366 -2.98 -8.10 2.08
CA GLY A 366 -3.47 -6.87 1.49
C GLY A 366 -4.01 -5.90 2.53
N PHE A 367 -4.31 -4.70 2.07
CA PHE A 367 -4.98 -3.65 2.82
C PHE A 367 -6.24 -3.23 2.09
N MET A 368 -7.29 -2.91 2.83
CA MET A 368 -8.57 -2.43 2.32
C MET A 368 -9.00 -1.16 3.01
N ALA A 369 -9.70 -0.30 2.27
CA ALA A 369 -10.42 0.84 2.84
C ALA A 369 -11.79 0.98 2.19
N VAL A 370 -12.70 1.60 2.92
CA VAL A 370 -13.97 2.10 2.41
C VAL A 370 -14.07 3.59 2.74
N THR A 371 -14.51 4.38 1.76
CA THR A 371 -14.68 5.82 1.95
C THR A 371 -16.07 6.18 2.49
N ASP A 372 -16.25 7.42 2.90
CA ASP A 372 -17.58 8.02 2.94
C ASP A 372 -18.16 8.14 1.52
N PRO A 373 -19.45 8.48 1.38
CA PRO A 373 -20.02 8.79 0.07
C PRO A 373 -19.25 9.91 -0.64
N LEU A 374 -18.72 9.61 -1.82
CA LEU A 374 -17.95 10.56 -2.63
C LEU A 374 -18.89 11.45 -3.47
N PRO A 375 -18.46 12.68 -3.81
CA PRO A 375 -19.13 13.47 -4.83
C PRO A 375 -19.18 12.76 -6.17
N VAL A 376 -20.14 13.11 -7.00
CA VAL A 376 -20.22 12.63 -8.39
C VAL A 376 -19.11 13.25 -9.24
N GLY A 377 -18.58 12.52 -10.21
CA GLY A 377 -17.57 12.97 -11.14
C GLY A 377 -16.23 12.26 -11.00
N PHE A 378 -15.21 12.78 -11.68
CA PHE A 378 -13.86 12.23 -11.68
C PHE A 378 -13.05 12.76 -10.49
N HIS A 379 -12.42 11.87 -9.76
CA HIS A 379 -11.55 12.21 -8.63
C HIS A 379 -10.19 11.58 -8.77
N TYR A 380 -9.12 12.36 -8.55
CA TYR A 380 -7.79 11.83 -8.33
C TYR A 380 -7.72 11.18 -6.96
N TYR A 381 -7.01 10.06 -6.87
CA TYR A 381 -6.63 9.50 -5.58
C TYR A 381 -5.15 9.11 -5.55
N PHE A 382 -4.61 9.11 -4.35
CA PHE A 382 -3.22 8.83 -4.09
C PHE A 382 -3.09 7.78 -3.01
N MET A 383 -2.16 6.85 -3.18
CA MET A 383 -1.82 5.90 -2.13
C MET A 383 -0.50 6.28 -1.49
N ASN A 384 -0.40 6.03 -0.19
CA ASN A 384 0.83 6.18 0.56
C ASN A 384 1.10 4.89 1.32
N ILE A 385 2.27 4.29 1.10
CA ILE A 385 2.72 3.07 1.75
C ILE A 385 3.96 3.42 2.56
N ASP A 386 3.86 3.33 3.89
CA ASP A 386 4.96 3.62 4.84
C ASP A 386 5.64 4.98 4.61
N GLY A 387 4.85 6.01 4.25
CA GLY A 387 5.35 7.36 3.99
C GLY A 387 5.73 7.61 2.52
N VAL A 388 5.78 6.60 1.66
CA VAL A 388 6.11 6.74 0.24
C VAL A 388 4.83 6.85 -0.59
N ASN A 389 4.77 7.84 -1.47
CA ASN A 389 3.67 7.96 -2.44
C ASN A 389 3.77 6.85 -3.48
N PHE A 390 2.66 6.20 -3.74
CA PHE A 390 2.56 5.05 -4.60
C PHE A 390 1.35 5.19 -5.53
N ILE A 391 1.48 4.72 -6.78
CA ILE A 391 0.39 4.67 -7.75
C ILE A 391 -0.27 3.30 -7.65
N ASP A 392 -1.59 3.28 -7.56
CA ASP A 392 -2.34 2.03 -7.55
C ASP A 392 -2.16 1.27 -8.88
N PRO A 393 -1.55 0.09 -8.88
CA PRO A 393 -1.35 -0.68 -10.10
C PRO A 393 -2.67 -1.23 -10.70
N ALA A 394 -3.77 -1.12 -9.98
CA ALA A 394 -5.08 -1.54 -10.44
C ALA A 394 -5.86 -0.43 -11.15
N SER A 395 -5.37 0.82 -11.13
CA SER A 395 -5.99 1.98 -11.78
C SER A 395 -5.22 2.41 -13.02
N GLU A 396 -5.94 2.91 -14.03
CA GLU A 396 -5.33 3.75 -15.05
C GLU A 396 -4.61 4.93 -14.38
N THR A 397 -3.51 5.39 -15.00
CA THR A 397 -2.68 6.47 -14.50
C THR A 397 -3.07 7.80 -15.15
N TYR A 398 -3.26 8.81 -14.33
CA TYR A 398 -3.59 10.17 -14.73
C TYR A 398 -2.52 11.13 -14.22
N PHE A 399 -2.25 12.19 -14.99
CA PHE A 399 -1.40 13.27 -14.50
C PHE A 399 -2.28 14.38 -13.91
N GLY A 400 -2.11 14.70 -12.64
CA GLY A 400 -2.82 15.74 -11.93
C GLY A 400 -2.15 16.12 -10.61
N CYS A 401 -2.38 17.33 -10.11
CA CYS A 401 -1.73 17.85 -8.91
C CYS A 401 -0.18 17.78 -8.97
N ASN A 402 0.41 18.03 -10.14
CA ASN A 402 1.84 17.94 -10.45
C ASN A 402 2.48 16.54 -10.27
N ARG A 403 1.69 15.49 -10.32
CA ARG A 403 2.17 14.10 -10.17
C ARG A 403 1.23 13.11 -10.83
N GLU A 404 1.71 11.91 -10.99
CA GLU A 404 0.86 10.78 -11.37
C GLU A 404 -0.06 10.36 -10.23
N ALA A 405 -1.27 9.97 -10.56
CA ALA A 405 -2.36 9.63 -9.65
C ALA A 405 -3.21 8.48 -10.21
N GLY A 406 -3.86 7.73 -9.35
CA GLY A 406 -5.01 6.91 -9.74
C GLY A 406 -6.24 7.80 -10.02
N GLY A 407 -7.18 7.28 -10.77
CA GLY A 407 -8.45 7.94 -11.06
C GLY A 407 -9.65 7.10 -10.62
N LEU A 408 -10.69 7.78 -10.16
CA LEU A 408 -11.94 7.15 -9.79
C LEU A 408 -13.11 7.99 -10.31
N GLU A 409 -13.88 7.42 -11.21
CA GLU A 409 -15.13 8.03 -11.68
C GLU A 409 -16.29 7.59 -10.80
N VAL A 410 -16.95 8.55 -10.17
CA VAL A 410 -18.24 8.34 -9.50
C VAL A 410 -19.32 8.66 -10.52
N PRO A 411 -20.08 7.68 -11.01
CA PRO A 411 -20.98 7.89 -12.14
C PRO A 411 -22.10 8.89 -11.80
N GLU A 412 -22.28 9.86 -12.69
CA GLU A 412 -23.47 10.72 -12.73
C GLU A 412 -24.66 9.91 -13.26
N GLY A 413 -25.87 10.29 -12.93
CA GLY A 413 -27.09 9.72 -13.49
C GLY A 413 -27.23 9.92 -15.02
N PRO A 414 -28.43 9.86 -15.58
CA PRO A 414 -28.68 10.14 -17.01
C PRO A 414 -28.19 11.53 -17.45
N GLU A 415 -28.06 12.46 -16.51
CA GLU A 415 -27.54 13.81 -16.73
C GLU A 415 -26.12 13.79 -17.31
N GLY A 416 -25.35 12.73 -17.02
CA GLY A 416 -23.98 12.53 -17.54
C GLY A 416 -23.88 11.97 -18.95
N ASP A 417 -25.00 11.72 -19.65
CA ASP A 417 -24.98 11.14 -20.99
C ASP A 417 -24.27 12.01 -22.03
N TYR A 418 -24.16 13.31 -21.79
CA TYR A 418 -23.47 14.24 -22.69
C TYR A 418 -21.95 14.01 -22.76
N TYR A 419 -21.32 13.41 -21.74
CA TYR A 419 -19.89 13.10 -21.73
C TYR A 419 -19.57 11.61 -21.81
N ARG A 420 -20.58 10.73 -21.92
CA ARG A 420 -20.38 9.30 -22.13
C ARG A 420 -20.33 8.96 -23.61
N PRO A 421 -19.53 7.96 -24.01
CA PRO A 421 -19.55 7.47 -25.38
C PRO A 421 -20.94 6.92 -25.73
N GLN A 422 -21.54 7.43 -26.81
CA GLN A 422 -22.84 7.02 -27.28
C GLN A 422 -22.71 6.04 -28.44
N GLN A 423 -23.50 4.96 -28.42
CA GLN A 423 -23.54 4.02 -29.54
C GLN A 423 -24.37 4.61 -30.71
N GLY A 424 -24.00 4.25 -31.94
CA GLY A 424 -24.75 4.64 -33.15
C GLY A 424 -24.49 6.04 -33.67
N ILE A 425 -23.57 6.79 -33.07
CA ILE A 425 -23.08 8.08 -33.60
C ILE A 425 -21.69 7.92 -34.19
N ALA A 426 -21.31 8.85 -35.03
CA ALA A 426 -19.94 8.91 -35.57
C ALA A 426 -19.00 9.59 -34.56
N HIS A 427 -17.85 9.00 -34.32
CA HIS A 427 -16.85 9.50 -33.39
C HIS A 427 -15.67 10.16 -34.09
N GLY A 428 -15.18 11.27 -33.54
CA GLY A 428 -13.96 11.93 -33.94
C GLY A 428 -12.71 11.16 -33.55
N GLN A 429 -11.56 11.71 -33.87
CA GLN A 429 -10.26 11.11 -33.52
C GLN A 429 -9.43 12.11 -32.74
N VAL A 430 -8.71 11.62 -31.72
CA VAL A 430 -7.67 12.39 -31.02
C VAL A 430 -6.31 11.93 -31.49
N ARG A 431 -5.50 12.86 -31.99
CA ARG A 431 -4.17 12.61 -32.54
C ARG A 431 -3.11 13.18 -31.63
N SER A 432 -2.09 12.42 -31.40
CA SER A 432 -0.85 12.86 -30.75
C SER A 432 0.07 13.47 -31.81
N ILE A 433 0.51 14.70 -31.60
CA ILE A 433 1.44 15.40 -32.50
C ILE A 433 2.65 15.91 -31.75
N TYR A 434 3.80 15.90 -32.43
CA TYR A 434 5.01 16.59 -31.99
C TYR A 434 5.31 17.72 -32.96
N TYR A 435 5.63 18.90 -32.46
CA TYR A 435 5.94 20.05 -33.26
C TYR A 435 7.18 20.79 -32.75
N HIS A 436 7.90 21.41 -33.65
CA HIS A 436 9.06 22.23 -33.32
C HIS A 436 8.61 23.60 -32.86
N SER A 437 9.10 24.03 -31.68
CA SER A 437 8.72 25.28 -31.03
C SER A 437 9.96 26.04 -30.57
N PRO A 438 10.54 26.88 -31.40
CA PRO A 438 11.72 27.67 -31.07
C PRO A 438 11.48 28.72 -29.98
N ASN A 439 10.23 29.07 -29.72
CA ASN A 439 9.86 29.98 -28.62
C ASN A 439 9.70 29.26 -27.26
N SER A 440 9.80 27.94 -27.24
CA SER A 440 9.66 27.17 -26.01
C SER A 440 10.90 27.31 -25.11
N LYS A 441 10.68 27.57 -23.81
CA LYS A 441 11.73 27.55 -22.78
C LYS A 441 12.02 26.15 -22.21
N PHE A 442 11.18 25.14 -22.55
CA PHE A 442 11.21 23.80 -21.95
C PHE A 442 11.50 22.69 -22.97
N GLY A 443 12.29 23.01 -23.97
CA GLY A 443 12.66 22.12 -25.05
C GLY A 443 11.99 22.51 -26.38
N GLU A 444 12.71 22.37 -27.47
CA GLU A 444 12.28 22.80 -28.79
C GLU A 444 11.22 21.86 -29.43
N TRP A 445 11.09 20.64 -28.94
CA TRP A 445 10.07 19.69 -29.39
C TRP A 445 8.97 19.57 -28.36
N ARG A 446 7.77 19.95 -28.76
CA ARG A 446 6.60 19.94 -27.89
C ARG A 446 5.56 18.95 -28.37
N HIS A 447 4.72 18.52 -27.44
CA HIS A 447 3.66 17.56 -27.65
C HIS A 447 2.30 18.22 -27.47
N ALA A 448 1.36 17.90 -28.35
CA ALA A 448 -0.04 18.32 -28.22
C ALA A 448 -0.99 17.21 -28.67
N LEU A 449 -2.22 17.28 -28.21
CA LEU A 449 -3.33 16.44 -28.67
C LEU A 449 -4.28 17.27 -29.52
N VAL A 450 -4.71 16.69 -30.66
CA VAL A 450 -5.61 17.35 -31.59
C VAL A 450 -6.82 16.46 -31.86
N TYR A 451 -7.98 16.88 -31.41
CA TYR A 451 -9.26 16.27 -31.79
C TYR A 451 -9.68 16.77 -33.17
N THR A 452 -10.13 15.86 -34.03
CA THR A 452 -10.73 16.14 -35.32
C THR A 452 -12.11 15.48 -35.40
N PRO A 453 -13.16 16.19 -35.89
CA PRO A 453 -14.51 15.64 -35.92
C PRO A 453 -14.63 14.44 -36.87
N ALA A 454 -15.63 13.59 -36.67
CA ALA A 454 -15.79 12.30 -37.37
C ALA A 454 -15.81 12.40 -38.89
N GLU A 455 -16.27 13.53 -39.46
CA GLU A 455 -16.30 13.79 -40.90
C GLU A 455 -14.96 14.28 -41.45
N TYR A 456 -13.97 14.58 -40.58
CA TYR A 456 -12.70 15.15 -41.02
C TYR A 456 -12.00 14.29 -42.06
N GLU A 457 -11.89 12.98 -41.88
CA GLU A 457 -11.21 12.09 -42.82
C GLU A 457 -11.95 11.88 -44.14
N LYS A 458 -13.23 12.17 -44.20
CA LYS A 458 -14.10 11.87 -45.35
C LYS A 458 -14.17 12.98 -46.40
N GLY A 459 -13.51 14.12 -46.17
CA GLY A 459 -13.67 15.29 -47.05
C GLY A 459 -12.48 16.24 -47.06
N LYS A 460 -12.72 17.38 -47.73
CA LYS A 460 -11.74 18.49 -47.88
C LYS A 460 -12.17 19.75 -47.12
N LYS A 461 -13.24 19.68 -46.35
CA LYS A 461 -13.80 20.83 -45.61
C LYS A 461 -12.77 21.37 -44.61
N LYS A 462 -12.74 22.66 -44.44
CA LYS A 462 -11.98 23.37 -43.39
C LYS A 462 -12.85 23.60 -42.15
N TYR A 463 -12.23 23.56 -40.98
CA TYR A 463 -12.91 23.62 -39.69
C TYR A 463 -12.42 24.80 -38.85
N PRO A 464 -13.24 25.41 -38.03
CA PRO A 464 -12.81 26.33 -37.00
C PRO A 464 -12.03 25.58 -35.91
N VAL A 465 -11.27 26.31 -35.08
CA VAL A 465 -10.35 25.74 -34.09
C VAL A 465 -10.63 26.28 -32.70
N LEU A 466 -10.79 25.39 -31.72
CA LEU A 466 -10.79 25.70 -30.30
C LEU A 466 -9.47 25.28 -29.69
N TYR A 467 -8.72 26.21 -29.09
CA TYR A 467 -7.57 25.92 -28.22
C TYR A 467 -8.07 25.77 -26.79
N LEU A 468 -7.92 24.56 -26.21
CA LEU A 468 -8.54 24.20 -24.93
C LEU A 468 -7.48 23.85 -23.89
N GLN A 469 -7.29 24.74 -22.90
CA GLN A 469 -6.24 24.64 -21.89
C GLN A 469 -6.72 23.99 -20.61
N HIS A 470 -5.85 23.14 -20.05
CA HIS A 470 -6.03 22.52 -18.75
C HIS A 470 -5.58 23.43 -17.58
N GLY A 471 -5.71 22.97 -16.35
CA GLY A 471 -5.35 23.69 -15.14
C GLY A 471 -3.92 23.46 -14.65
N MET A 472 -3.58 24.15 -13.58
CA MET A 472 -2.28 24.01 -12.93
C MET A 472 -2.06 22.57 -12.45
N GLY A 473 -0.87 22.04 -12.73
CA GLY A 473 -0.50 20.69 -12.29
C GLY A 473 -1.09 19.56 -13.12
N GLU A 474 -1.67 19.86 -14.26
CA GLU A 474 -2.20 18.90 -15.23
C GLU A 474 -1.37 18.89 -16.53
N GLY A 475 -1.87 18.28 -17.57
CA GLY A 475 -1.20 18.20 -18.87
C GLY A 475 -2.16 18.12 -20.05
N GLU A 476 -1.61 18.05 -21.26
CA GLU A 476 -2.33 18.01 -22.54
C GLU A 476 -3.36 16.87 -22.64
N THR A 477 -3.22 15.81 -21.83
CA THR A 477 -4.14 14.67 -21.81
C THR A 477 -5.39 14.90 -20.95
N SER A 478 -5.39 15.92 -20.08
CA SER A 478 -6.40 16.07 -19.02
C SER A 478 -7.80 16.30 -19.54
N TRP A 479 -7.97 17.14 -20.54
CA TRP A 479 -9.28 17.35 -21.17
C TRP A 479 -9.80 16.10 -21.90
N MET A 480 -8.90 15.25 -22.41
CA MET A 480 -9.28 14.00 -23.08
C MET A 480 -9.66 12.93 -22.05
N LEU A 481 -8.78 12.65 -21.07
CA LEU A 481 -8.96 11.55 -20.12
C LEU A 481 -9.96 11.88 -19.02
N GLN A 482 -9.69 12.92 -18.26
CA GLN A 482 -10.54 13.34 -17.14
C GLN A 482 -11.73 14.19 -17.61
N GLY A 483 -11.49 15.08 -18.58
CA GLY A 483 -12.51 16.00 -19.12
C GLY A 483 -13.50 15.36 -20.07
N LYS A 484 -13.19 14.16 -20.62
CA LYS A 484 -14.06 13.46 -21.59
C LYS A 484 -14.44 14.32 -22.81
N MET A 485 -13.62 15.31 -23.15
CA MET A 485 -13.87 16.31 -24.18
C MET A 485 -14.29 15.69 -25.52
N GLN A 486 -13.65 14.61 -25.95
CA GLN A 486 -13.94 13.95 -27.22
C GLN A 486 -15.40 13.43 -27.27
N HIS A 487 -15.93 12.92 -26.17
CA HIS A 487 -17.31 12.43 -26.11
C HIS A 487 -18.31 13.60 -26.04
N ILE A 488 -17.97 14.68 -25.32
CA ILE A 488 -18.78 15.89 -25.29
C ILE A 488 -18.90 16.47 -26.71
N MET A 489 -17.78 16.55 -27.45
CA MET A 489 -17.76 17.02 -28.82
C MET A 489 -18.56 16.11 -29.76
N ASP A 490 -18.33 14.80 -29.71
CA ASP A 490 -19.02 13.83 -30.59
C ASP A 490 -20.53 13.88 -30.39
N ASN A 491 -20.98 13.89 -29.12
CA ASN A 491 -22.39 13.90 -28.77
C ASN A 491 -23.08 15.20 -29.22
N ALA A 492 -22.45 16.36 -28.95
CA ALA A 492 -23.00 17.66 -29.34
C ALA A 492 -23.03 17.85 -30.88
N ILE A 493 -22.00 17.40 -31.60
CA ILE A 493 -21.97 17.42 -33.06
C ILE A 493 -23.05 16.52 -33.65
N ALA A 494 -23.18 15.29 -33.13
CA ALA A 494 -24.16 14.34 -33.62
C ALA A 494 -25.61 14.81 -33.43
N LYS A 495 -25.88 15.55 -32.37
CA LYS A 495 -27.18 16.22 -32.11
C LYS A 495 -27.39 17.49 -32.93
N GLY A 496 -26.38 17.99 -33.62
CA GLY A 496 -26.42 19.29 -34.34
C GLY A 496 -26.39 20.51 -33.39
N GLU A 497 -26.01 20.30 -32.14
CA GLU A 497 -25.91 21.36 -31.13
C GLU A 497 -24.64 22.18 -31.30
N ALA A 498 -23.51 21.51 -31.66
CA ALA A 498 -22.22 22.15 -31.91
C ALA A 498 -21.79 22.08 -33.38
N VAL A 499 -21.11 23.11 -33.84
CA VAL A 499 -20.44 23.11 -35.14
C VAL A 499 -19.25 22.16 -35.09
N PRO A 500 -19.06 21.28 -36.10
CA PRO A 500 -17.85 20.46 -36.17
C PRO A 500 -16.59 21.35 -36.20
N MET A 501 -15.68 21.13 -35.25
CA MET A 501 -14.47 21.91 -35.05
C MET A 501 -13.27 21.03 -34.68
N ILE A 502 -12.08 21.54 -34.86
CA ILE A 502 -10.82 20.99 -34.33
C ILE A 502 -10.64 21.49 -32.91
N VAL A 503 -10.23 20.62 -31.97
CA VAL A 503 -9.85 21.03 -30.62
C VAL A 503 -8.38 20.70 -30.39
N VAL A 504 -7.61 21.69 -29.93
CA VAL A 504 -6.16 21.55 -29.68
C VAL A 504 -5.89 21.70 -28.19
N MET A 505 -5.20 20.73 -27.63
CA MET A 505 -4.82 20.67 -26.22
C MET A 505 -3.30 20.54 -26.09
N GLU A 506 -2.69 21.41 -25.30
CA GLU A 506 -1.24 21.46 -25.13
C GLU A 506 -0.90 21.70 -23.64
N SER A 507 0.32 21.41 -23.20
CA SER A 507 0.69 21.45 -21.77
C SER A 507 0.69 22.85 -21.13
N GLY A 508 0.66 23.91 -21.92
CA GLY A 508 0.53 25.29 -21.45
C GLY A 508 1.62 25.78 -20.49
N ASP A 509 2.72 25.05 -20.35
CA ASP A 509 3.82 25.31 -19.41
C ASP A 509 3.41 25.41 -17.92
N ILE A 510 2.31 24.78 -17.53
CA ILE A 510 1.76 24.78 -16.16
C ILE A 510 1.84 23.42 -15.46
N LYS A 511 2.63 22.50 -16.02
CA LYS A 511 3.03 21.21 -15.41
C LYS A 511 4.07 21.34 -14.31
N GLN A 512 4.76 22.46 -14.22
CA GLN A 512 5.94 22.56 -13.35
C GLN A 512 5.56 22.57 -11.87
N PRO A 513 6.34 21.89 -11.03
CA PRO A 513 6.14 21.97 -9.60
C PRO A 513 6.31 23.41 -9.14
N PHE A 514 5.40 23.87 -8.30
CA PHE A 514 5.61 25.10 -7.54
C PHE A 514 6.97 25.02 -6.87
N GLY A 515 7.88 25.89 -7.19
CA GLY A 515 9.04 26.14 -6.35
C GLY A 515 8.50 26.48 -4.96
N GLY A 516 8.80 25.59 -3.98
CA GLY A 516 8.25 25.70 -2.63
C GLY A 516 8.70 26.97 -1.90
N GLY A 517 8.07 28.07 -2.21
CA GLY A 517 8.23 29.35 -1.55
C GLY A 517 6.94 30.17 -1.68
N ASN A 518 6.52 30.76 -0.58
CA ASN A 518 5.40 31.70 -0.48
C ASN A 518 5.56 32.98 -1.35
N ASN A 519 6.17 32.89 -2.50
CA ASN A 519 6.47 34.02 -3.36
C ASN A 519 5.30 34.26 -4.31
N ARG A 520 4.26 34.96 -3.82
CA ARG A 520 3.14 35.44 -4.64
C ARG A 520 3.57 36.25 -5.88
N GLN A 521 4.78 36.76 -5.91
CA GLN A 521 5.35 37.55 -7.01
C GLN A 521 5.71 36.70 -8.24
N GLY A 522 5.93 35.37 -8.07
CA GLY A 522 6.18 34.44 -9.18
C GLY A 522 4.91 33.82 -9.79
N MET A 523 3.74 34.06 -9.22
CA MET A 523 2.49 33.49 -9.74
C MET A 523 1.95 34.24 -10.98
N SER A 524 2.19 35.54 -11.11
CA SER A 524 1.71 36.32 -12.27
C SER A 524 2.32 35.86 -13.60
N ASP A 525 3.55 35.35 -13.56
CA ASP A 525 4.28 34.94 -14.75
C ASP A 525 4.25 33.42 -14.98
N TYR A 526 3.55 32.69 -14.11
CA TYR A 526 3.44 31.24 -14.22
C TYR A 526 2.62 30.85 -15.45
N GLY A 527 3.25 30.14 -16.38
CA GLY A 527 2.64 29.75 -17.64
C GLY A 527 2.69 30.83 -18.74
N ALA A 528 3.19 32.04 -18.47
CA ALA A 528 3.33 33.10 -19.48
C ALA A 528 4.33 32.74 -20.58
N SER A 529 5.27 31.82 -20.31
CA SER A 529 6.19 31.26 -21.32
C SER A 529 5.46 30.56 -22.47
N PHE A 530 4.22 30.13 -22.26
CA PHE A 530 3.39 29.51 -23.27
C PHE A 530 2.83 30.50 -24.30
N TYR A 531 2.67 31.77 -23.97
CA TYR A 531 2.03 32.75 -24.87
C TYR A 531 2.73 32.85 -26.22
N PRO A 532 4.06 33.07 -26.31
CA PRO A 532 4.76 33.05 -27.59
C PRO A 532 4.73 31.69 -28.29
N VAL A 533 4.74 30.58 -27.53
CA VAL A 533 4.61 29.23 -28.07
C VAL A 533 3.28 29.05 -28.78
N LEU A 534 2.17 29.41 -28.12
CA LEU A 534 0.84 29.32 -28.73
C LEU A 534 0.72 30.19 -29.98
N LEU A 535 1.11 31.45 -29.85
CA LEU A 535 0.84 32.45 -30.89
C LEU A 535 1.75 32.32 -32.10
N ASN A 536 3.03 31.95 -31.89
CA ASN A 536 4.05 32.00 -32.94
C ASN A 536 4.47 30.61 -33.45
N ASP A 537 4.22 29.53 -32.69
CA ASP A 537 4.62 28.19 -33.05
C ASP A 537 3.41 27.27 -33.27
N LEU A 538 2.54 27.10 -32.25
CA LEU A 538 1.46 26.12 -32.29
C LEU A 538 0.34 26.52 -33.27
N ILE A 539 -0.17 27.75 -33.23
CA ILE A 539 -1.20 28.20 -34.16
C ILE A 539 -0.72 28.09 -35.62
N PRO A 540 0.46 28.60 -36.00
CA PRO A 540 0.99 28.42 -37.36
C PRO A 540 1.18 26.94 -37.76
N TYR A 541 1.65 26.09 -36.82
CA TYR A 541 1.79 24.66 -37.07
C TYR A 541 0.43 24.00 -37.35
N ILE A 542 -0.59 24.29 -36.54
CA ILE A 542 -1.94 23.73 -36.70
C ILE A 542 -2.55 24.20 -38.02
N ASP A 543 -2.42 25.49 -38.37
CA ASP A 543 -2.96 26.05 -39.62
C ASP A 543 -2.26 25.49 -40.84
N ALA A 544 -0.96 25.14 -40.78
CA ALA A 544 -0.21 24.53 -41.86
C ALA A 544 -0.49 23.02 -42.04
N ASN A 545 -0.78 22.28 -40.98
CA ASN A 545 -0.86 20.81 -40.98
C ASN A 545 -2.29 20.26 -40.91
N PHE A 546 -3.27 21.10 -40.51
CA PHE A 546 -4.67 20.70 -40.45
C PHE A 546 -5.54 21.59 -41.32
N ARG A 547 -6.70 21.09 -41.71
CA ARG A 547 -7.66 21.85 -42.52
C ARG A 547 -8.42 22.83 -41.68
N THR A 548 -7.75 23.92 -41.31
CA THR A 548 -8.30 24.99 -40.49
C THR A 548 -8.89 26.13 -41.36
N LYS A 549 -9.87 26.85 -40.80
CA LYS A 549 -10.21 28.18 -41.19
C LYS A 549 -9.34 29.13 -40.37
N ALA A 550 -8.23 29.61 -40.96
CA ALA A 550 -7.11 30.23 -40.28
C ALA A 550 -7.31 31.75 -39.99
N ASP A 551 -8.52 32.17 -39.69
CA ASP A 551 -8.86 33.55 -39.34
C ASP A 551 -9.41 33.69 -37.92
N ARG A 552 -9.49 34.92 -37.41
CA ARG A 552 -9.94 35.18 -36.04
C ARG A 552 -11.39 34.75 -35.77
N GLU A 553 -12.25 34.87 -36.80
CA GLU A 553 -13.69 34.55 -36.70
C GLU A 553 -13.92 33.05 -36.48
N ASN A 554 -12.94 32.25 -36.83
CA ASN A 554 -12.93 30.79 -36.72
C ASN A 554 -11.92 30.28 -35.67
N ARG A 555 -11.49 31.15 -34.74
CA ARG A 555 -10.54 30.76 -33.68
C ARG A 555 -11.08 31.11 -32.29
N ALA A 556 -11.20 30.09 -31.45
CA ALA A 556 -11.63 30.19 -30.05
C ALA A 556 -10.49 29.75 -29.11
N MET A 557 -10.52 30.27 -27.90
CA MET A 557 -9.72 29.76 -26.80
C MET A 557 -10.58 29.62 -25.56
N ALA A 558 -10.39 28.50 -24.83
CA ALA A 558 -11.02 28.30 -23.53
C ALA A 558 -10.08 27.53 -22.58
N GLY A 559 -10.35 27.61 -21.30
CA GLY A 559 -9.54 26.85 -20.34
C GLY A 559 -10.16 26.75 -18.96
N LEU A 560 -9.72 25.72 -18.24
CA LEU A 560 -10.12 25.51 -16.85
C LEU A 560 -9.06 26.06 -15.89
N SER A 561 -9.50 26.57 -14.73
CA SER A 561 -8.61 27.01 -13.66
C SER A 561 -7.49 27.96 -14.16
N TRP A 562 -6.23 27.58 -14.08
CA TRP A 562 -5.11 28.37 -14.60
C TRP A 562 -5.12 28.50 -16.13
N GLY A 563 -5.60 27.49 -16.85
CA GLY A 563 -5.87 27.60 -18.29
C GLY A 563 -6.92 28.67 -18.62
N GLY A 564 -7.88 28.92 -17.71
CA GLY A 564 -8.79 30.05 -17.78
C GLY A 564 -8.07 31.38 -17.62
N HIS A 565 -7.10 31.49 -16.72
CA HIS A 565 -6.22 32.65 -16.59
C HIS A 565 -5.44 32.90 -17.89
N GLN A 566 -4.80 31.88 -18.45
CA GLN A 566 -4.10 31.98 -19.73
C GLN A 566 -5.03 32.40 -20.87
N THR A 567 -6.28 31.91 -20.86
CA THR A 567 -7.27 32.30 -21.85
C THR A 567 -7.57 33.82 -21.78
N PHE A 568 -7.76 34.35 -20.57
CA PHE A 568 -7.95 35.80 -20.38
C PHE A 568 -6.75 36.58 -20.91
N ASP A 569 -5.54 36.25 -20.50
CA ASP A 569 -4.33 36.96 -20.86
C ASP A 569 -4.06 36.90 -22.35
N ILE A 570 -4.18 35.74 -22.95
CA ILE A 570 -3.86 35.54 -24.37
C ILE A 570 -4.93 36.22 -25.25
N VAL A 571 -6.21 35.95 -25.02
CA VAL A 571 -7.30 36.43 -25.89
C VAL A 571 -7.46 37.92 -25.79
N LEU A 572 -7.48 38.50 -24.58
CA LEU A 572 -7.72 39.93 -24.40
C LEU A 572 -6.56 40.80 -24.90
N ASN A 573 -5.34 40.30 -24.91
CA ASN A 573 -4.20 40.97 -25.53
C ASN A 573 -4.07 40.71 -27.04
N ASN A 574 -4.84 39.77 -27.63
CA ASN A 574 -4.76 39.36 -29.03
C ASN A 574 -6.16 39.22 -29.67
N MET A 575 -7.06 40.19 -29.46
CA MET A 575 -8.40 40.17 -30.04
C MET A 575 -8.40 40.26 -31.59
N ASP A 576 -7.27 40.53 -32.20
CA ASP A 576 -7.04 40.42 -33.65
C ASP A 576 -6.88 38.94 -34.11
N LYS A 577 -6.67 38.00 -33.20
CA LYS A 577 -6.45 36.57 -33.48
C LYS A 577 -7.59 35.67 -33.01
N PHE A 578 -8.40 36.13 -32.04
CA PHE A 578 -9.47 35.35 -31.41
C PHE A 578 -10.77 36.14 -31.38
N ALA A 579 -11.91 35.47 -31.59
CA ALA A 579 -13.24 36.08 -31.52
C ALA A 579 -14.18 35.40 -30.50
N TRP A 580 -13.75 34.33 -29.86
CA TRP A 580 -14.53 33.49 -28.95
C TRP A 580 -13.68 33.11 -27.75
N MET A 581 -14.20 33.24 -26.55
CA MET A 581 -13.48 32.86 -25.33
C MET A 581 -14.38 32.28 -24.27
N GLY A 582 -13.83 31.33 -23.48
CA GLY A 582 -14.52 30.74 -22.35
C GLY A 582 -13.59 30.40 -21.19
N THR A 583 -14.08 30.48 -19.96
CA THR A 583 -13.33 30.03 -18.78
C THR A 583 -14.19 29.18 -17.88
N PHE A 584 -13.59 28.11 -17.37
CA PHE A 584 -14.22 27.17 -16.46
C PHE A 584 -13.46 27.22 -15.11
N SER A 585 -14.08 27.78 -14.08
CA SER A 585 -13.42 28.08 -12.81
C SER A 585 -12.09 28.83 -13.00
N GLY A 586 -12.08 29.84 -13.90
CA GLY A 586 -10.85 30.55 -14.28
C GLY A 586 -10.14 31.20 -13.09
N ALA A 587 -8.85 30.98 -12.93
CA ALA A 587 -8.04 31.51 -11.83
C ALA A 587 -7.68 32.97 -12.05
N ILE A 588 -8.70 33.84 -12.11
CA ILE A 588 -8.59 35.26 -12.37
C ILE A 588 -8.78 36.00 -11.04
N PHE A 589 -7.68 36.43 -10.44
CA PHE A 589 -7.68 37.05 -9.12
C PHE A 589 -7.38 38.56 -9.21
N GLY A 590 -8.12 39.37 -8.47
CA GLY A 590 -7.85 40.81 -8.32
C GLY A 590 -8.00 41.63 -9.60
N LEU A 591 -8.79 41.14 -10.57
CA LEU A 591 -9.03 41.83 -11.82
C LEU A 591 -9.85 43.12 -11.58
N ASP A 592 -9.26 44.28 -11.90
CA ASP A 592 -10.01 45.51 -12.06
C ASP A 592 -10.49 45.60 -13.51
N VAL A 593 -11.76 45.31 -13.75
CA VAL A 593 -12.35 45.28 -15.09
C VAL A 593 -12.33 46.66 -15.80
N LYS A 594 -12.08 47.76 -15.08
CA LYS A 594 -12.02 49.10 -15.69
C LYS A 594 -10.68 49.40 -16.35
N THR A 595 -9.60 48.84 -15.79
CA THR A 595 -8.22 49.16 -16.20
C THR A 595 -7.47 47.97 -16.79
N ALA A 596 -7.99 46.79 -16.57
CA ALA A 596 -7.34 45.54 -17.02
C ALA A 596 -7.12 45.52 -18.54
N TYR A 597 -6.05 44.86 -18.96
CA TYR A 597 -5.69 44.65 -20.37
C TYR A 597 -5.70 45.96 -21.18
N ASN A 598 -5.06 47.01 -20.64
CA ASN A 598 -5.00 48.35 -21.23
C ASN A 598 -6.38 48.96 -21.46
N GLY A 599 -7.35 48.66 -20.60
CA GLY A 599 -8.71 49.20 -20.69
C GLY A 599 -9.55 48.61 -21.84
N VAL A 600 -9.30 47.32 -22.19
CA VAL A 600 -9.99 46.63 -23.29
C VAL A 600 -11.51 46.65 -23.15
N PHE A 601 -12.03 46.72 -21.93
CA PHE A 601 -13.47 46.79 -21.62
C PHE A 601 -14.03 48.22 -21.56
N ALA A 602 -13.21 49.27 -21.73
CA ALA A 602 -13.63 50.64 -21.61
C ALA A 602 -14.64 51.07 -22.71
N ASN A 603 -14.58 50.45 -23.88
CA ASN A 603 -15.56 50.63 -24.95
C ASN A 603 -16.32 49.30 -25.18
N ALA A 604 -17.45 49.17 -24.50
CA ALA A 604 -18.26 47.96 -24.55
C ALA A 604 -18.82 47.64 -25.95
N GLU A 605 -19.18 48.69 -26.73
CA GLU A 605 -19.69 48.50 -28.09
C GLU A 605 -18.61 47.87 -28.99
N GLU A 606 -17.40 48.42 -28.97
CA GLU A 606 -16.26 47.89 -29.74
C GLU A 606 -15.88 46.49 -29.29
N PHE A 607 -15.83 46.25 -27.96
CA PHE A 607 -15.55 44.92 -27.41
C PHE A 607 -16.57 43.90 -27.88
N ASN A 608 -17.86 44.17 -27.68
CA ASN A 608 -18.96 43.28 -28.05
C ASN A 608 -19.05 43.02 -29.57
N LYS A 609 -18.57 43.97 -30.40
CA LYS A 609 -18.47 43.78 -31.83
C LYS A 609 -17.31 42.85 -32.21
N LYS A 610 -16.21 42.88 -31.48
CA LYS A 610 -15.04 42.04 -31.70
C LYS A 610 -15.17 40.67 -31.05
N MET A 611 -15.71 40.57 -29.84
CA MET A 611 -15.86 39.32 -29.10
C MET A 611 -17.28 38.78 -29.32
N HIS A 612 -17.41 37.73 -30.14
CA HIS A 612 -18.70 37.16 -30.52
C HIS A 612 -19.35 36.38 -29.37
N TYR A 613 -18.53 35.69 -28.59
CA TYR A 613 -19.02 34.99 -27.41
C TYR A 613 -17.97 34.98 -26.30
N PHE A 614 -18.40 35.37 -25.12
CA PHE A 614 -17.62 35.39 -23.91
C PHE A 614 -18.39 34.64 -22.81
N TYR A 615 -17.82 33.58 -22.30
CA TYR A 615 -18.48 32.68 -21.35
C TYR A 615 -17.63 32.42 -20.10
N MET A 616 -18.28 32.36 -18.93
CA MET A 616 -17.66 32.05 -17.65
C MET A 616 -18.50 31.02 -16.88
N ASN A 617 -17.87 29.96 -16.37
CA ASN A 617 -18.52 28.95 -15.57
C ASN A 617 -17.73 28.67 -14.29
N TRP A 618 -18.40 28.28 -13.21
CA TRP A 618 -17.80 27.79 -11.95
C TRP A 618 -18.83 26.96 -11.17
N GLY A 619 -18.36 26.23 -10.13
CA GLY A 619 -19.22 25.42 -9.26
C GLY A 619 -19.76 26.17 -8.05
N THR A 620 -20.93 25.76 -7.51
CA THR A 620 -21.48 26.34 -6.27
C THR A 620 -20.53 26.08 -5.08
N GLU A 621 -19.80 24.97 -5.06
CA GLU A 621 -18.82 24.59 -4.03
C GLU A 621 -17.38 24.99 -4.38
N ASP A 622 -17.17 25.63 -5.54
CA ASP A 622 -15.84 26.04 -5.99
C ASP A 622 -15.27 27.17 -5.12
N PHE A 623 -13.98 27.14 -4.84
CA PHE A 623 -13.28 28.22 -4.14
C PHE A 623 -13.02 29.43 -5.06
N ILE A 624 -13.06 29.26 -6.39
CA ILE A 624 -12.99 30.33 -7.37
C ILE A 624 -14.43 30.76 -7.72
N LYS A 625 -14.78 31.97 -7.36
CA LYS A 625 -16.08 32.57 -7.65
C LYS A 625 -15.92 33.67 -8.72
N SER A 626 -16.36 33.40 -9.94
CA SER A 626 -16.27 34.37 -11.04
C SER A 626 -17.39 35.42 -11.04
N GLN A 627 -18.41 35.28 -10.17
CA GLN A 627 -19.57 36.20 -10.13
C GLN A 627 -19.19 37.68 -10.04
N PRO A 628 -18.24 38.12 -9.18
CA PRO A 628 -17.88 39.55 -9.10
C PRO A 628 -17.30 40.10 -10.41
N ILE A 629 -16.58 39.26 -11.16
CA ILE A 629 -16.02 39.65 -12.48
C ILE A 629 -17.16 39.79 -13.49
N VAL A 630 -18.07 38.82 -13.54
CA VAL A 630 -19.24 38.83 -14.42
C VAL A 630 -20.08 40.07 -14.17
N ASP A 631 -20.35 40.37 -12.89
CA ASP A 631 -21.14 41.56 -12.51
C ASP A 631 -20.45 42.88 -12.93
N GLY A 632 -19.13 42.97 -12.71
CA GLY A 632 -18.33 44.10 -13.11
C GLY A 632 -18.32 44.32 -14.64
N LEU A 633 -18.17 43.26 -15.40
CA LEU A 633 -18.21 43.27 -16.87
C LEU A 633 -19.59 43.70 -17.37
N ARG A 634 -20.66 43.15 -16.83
CA ARG A 634 -22.05 43.51 -17.19
C ARG A 634 -22.37 44.96 -16.85
N GLN A 635 -21.86 45.50 -15.73
CA GLN A 635 -22.00 46.93 -15.38
C GLN A 635 -21.33 47.85 -16.39
N LEU A 636 -20.26 47.40 -17.05
CA LEU A 636 -19.62 48.14 -18.15
C LEU A 636 -20.32 47.94 -19.50
N GLY A 637 -21.38 47.14 -19.57
CA GLY A 637 -22.10 46.85 -20.82
C GLY A 637 -21.46 45.72 -21.67
N ILE A 638 -20.51 44.97 -21.11
CA ILE A 638 -19.91 43.82 -21.77
C ILE A 638 -20.91 42.67 -21.77
N LYS A 639 -21.10 42.05 -22.94
CA LYS A 639 -21.89 40.82 -23.09
C LYS A 639 -21.06 39.64 -22.62
N VAL A 640 -21.40 39.10 -21.46
CA VAL A 640 -20.78 37.89 -20.89
C VAL A 640 -21.88 36.95 -20.40
N ASP A 641 -21.88 35.73 -20.95
CA ASP A 641 -22.72 34.64 -20.47
C ASP A 641 -22.04 33.92 -19.32
N ALA A 642 -22.84 33.50 -18.36
CA ALA A 642 -22.30 32.80 -17.20
C ALA A 642 -23.25 31.72 -16.72
N SER A 643 -22.68 30.61 -16.26
CA SER A 643 -23.43 29.55 -15.57
C SER A 643 -22.73 29.10 -14.28
N VAL A 644 -23.53 28.58 -13.37
CA VAL A 644 -23.03 28.00 -12.11
C VAL A 644 -23.42 26.55 -12.06
N SER A 645 -22.42 25.69 -11.96
CA SER A 645 -22.62 24.23 -11.85
C SER A 645 -23.03 23.88 -10.42
N GLU A 646 -24.26 23.45 -10.24
CA GLU A 646 -24.84 23.17 -8.93
C GLU A 646 -24.22 21.91 -8.31
N GLY A 647 -23.89 21.99 -7.01
CA GLY A 647 -23.36 20.88 -6.21
C GLY A 647 -21.96 20.41 -6.60
N THR A 648 -21.20 21.22 -7.34
CA THR A 648 -19.85 20.88 -7.79
C THR A 648 -18.81 21.89 -7.34
N GLY A 649 -17.57 21.41 -7.16
CA GLY A 649 -16.43 22.22 -6.73
C GLY A 649 -15.46 22.56 -7.86
N HIS A 650 -14.18 22.70 -7.50
CA HIS A 650 -13.07 22.92 -8.44
C HIS A 650 -12.63 21.58 -9.04
N GLU A 651 -13.42 21.04 -9.95
CA GLU A 651 -13.30 19.65 -10.41
C GLU A 651 -13.80 19.45 -11.84
N PHE A 652 -13.47 18.29 -12.44
CA PHE A 652 -13.79 18.01 -13.83
C PHE A 652 -15.29 18.00 -14.14
N LEU A 653 -16.16 17.66 -13.20
CA LEU A 653 -17.60 17.70 -13.45
C LEU A 653 -18.09 19.13 -13.74
N THR A 654 -17.60 20.12 -12.97
CA THR A 654 -17.85 21.55 -13.23
C THR A 654 -17.42 21.92 -14.66
N TRP A 655 -16.22 21.52 -15.04
CA TRP A 655 -15.62 21.91 -16.32
C TRP A 655 -16.21 21.16 -17.51
N ARG A 656 -16.62 19.90 -17.35
CA ARG A 656 -17.39 19.14 -18.36
C ARG A 656 -18.72 19.81 -18.66
N ARG A 657 -19.46 20.22 -17.63
CA ARG A 657 -20.73 20.97 -17.77
C ARG A 657 -20.49 22.32 -18.46
N GLY A 658 -19.45 23.05 -18.02
CA GLY A 658 -19.07 24.32 -18.64
C GLY A 658 -18.69 24.14 -20.11
N LEU A 659 -17.92 23.14 -20.48
CA LEU A 659 -17.58 22.87 -21.88
C LEU A 659 -18.81 22.49 -22.70
N HIS A 660 -19.69 21.66 -22.17
CA HIS A 660 -20.95 21.26 -22.82
C HIS A 660 -21.87 22.46 -23.11
N GLU A 661 -21.96 23.42 -22.18
CA GLU A 661 -22.74 24.66 -22.37
C GLU A 661 -22.05 25.66 -23.31
N PHE A 662 -20.71 25.66 -23.36
CA PHE A 662 -19.95 26.63 -24.16
C PHE A 662 -19.94 26.30 -25.66
N ILE A 663 -19.68 25.05 -26.04
CA ILE A 663 -19.44 24.66 -27.45
C ILE A 663 -20.65 24.87 -28.37
N PRO A 664 -21.93 24.81 -27.92
CA PRO A 664 -23.06 25.11 -28.78
C PRO A 664 -23.12 26.53 -29.32
N HIS A 665 -22.44 27.47 -28.70
CA HIS A 665 -22.43 28.87 -29.08
C HIS A 665 -21.29 29.24 -30.03
N LEU A 666 -20.30 28.38 -30.20
CA LEU A 666 -19.11 28.68 -30.98
C LEU A 666 -19.38 28.62 -32.49
N PHE A 667 -18.81 29.60 -33.22
CA PHE A 667 -18.72 29.62 -34.69
C PHE A 667 -20.08 29.62 -35.42
N LYS A 668 -21.13 30.17 -34.76
CA LYS A 668 -22.48 30.35 -35.31
C LYS A 668 -22.70 31.75 -35.85
#